data_02832fcfcfc4f2b709835a48130c09dc
#
_entry.id   02832fcfcfc4f2b709835a48130c09dc
#
_cell.length_a   1.000
_cell.length_b   1.000
_cell.length_c   1.000
_cell.angle_alpha   90.00
_cell.angle_beta   90.00
_cell.angle_gamma   90.00
#
_symmetry.space_group_name_H-M   'P 1'
#
loop_
_entity.id
_entity.type
_entity.pdbx_description
1 polymer ?
#
loop_
_entity_poly.entity_id
_entity_poly.type
_entity_poly.pdbx_seq_one_letter_code
_entity_poly.pdbx_strand_id
1 'polypeptide(L)'
;MDNIIKYLSAKGKYLLTAVLLGSTLAMSAAGGREVKGRVVDPEGNPIPGAVVNLAEQSRIVLTDQDGNFVLKDAGYDDEVNAKCIGFLTNIVTIEDLDTPLVITLEPDNDAYAHLRQVAFAEKPSKFMTESTSMVSGQELQRYPVTVLQNAFNSLLTGVQTYEASSEPGWSDTAMYIRGVRTLNSAARSPLVIVDNVERDISFLDAFPIDNVTVLKDAAATALYGMRGANGVILVTTKRGDAGKTNIEFTQEIGFQTLTGKVENQNSYNIALTRNQVRYLDGREPLYTAEQIEKYRRVSNGETLDGMDRYRYFNTNWFDVLYRETAPVVKTNLQISGGNNRARYYVSFSYLRQEGMWNSEGTKFNDRFTTQHTLNRWNLRSNLDINVNKYLRVGLDLGGRIDNILQPTTRVFDLTTFGAVEADPMRPVYCPNGELYVDGSASNPIYQLGSSGQERNRRRQLYSTLNVNGDLSPITKGLSTNLVISFDAFDVFQSTQTNGVDAYSYDFTNMAVTDVKDFTYTQTRKYQELTNPSANERANSWTINLRYGFRYDRTFGKHHIDANAFVRTYQQRLNVREANTDNGMYSSDRYLSWNGAATYIFDNRYVINGSISRMGNDNFTPDNRWDTFWGVGAAWVASEESFLRNENINLLKLRASYGKAGMSDTGAGRYPYQSTYSSNGGYGFGENSATWIPGYIESAAGNPNNKWEISKMVNVGLDWDFWGKKLYGSFDMFKEWRSDILVDRTTNPAILGITFAKDSYGKVESKGLELTIGHTNKIGKVTYSIEGLLSWNTNKITEMDEPEPAVEWQRKTGKRIFDYASVSSLYEWENRSAIGGWNQYRFVQWASDPNLISTSQQDAI
;
A
#
# COMPACT_ATOMS: atom_id res chain seq x y z
N MET A 1 -28.43 -21.40 -5.71
CA MET A 1 -27.86 -20.05 -5.85
C MET A 1 -28.48 -19.25 -7.01
N ASP A 2 -28.82 -19.88 -8.13
CA ASP A 2 -29.45 -19.20 -9.28
C ASP A 2 -30.84 -18.58 -9.00
N ASN A 3 -31.58 -19.11 -8.06
CA ASN A 3 -32.89 -18.54 -7.69
C ASN A 3 -32.81 -17.28 -6.82
N ILE A 4 -31.71 -17.08 -6.09
CA ILE A 4 -31.50 -15.88 -5.28
C ILE A 4 -31.01 -14.71 -6.16
N ILE A 5 -30.21 -14.99 -7.17
CA ILE A 5 -29.71 -13.99 -8.13
C ILE A 5 -30.86 -13.48 -9.02
N LYS A 6 -31.78 -14.34 -9.43
CA LYS A 6 -33.00 -13.94 -10.16
C LYS A 6 -33.97 -13.11 -9.31
N TYR A 7 -34.05 -13.39 -8.01
CA TYR A 7 -34.92 -12.65 -7.10
C TYR A 7 -34.38 -11.24 -6.78
N LEU A 8 -33.04 -11.09 -6.71
CA LEU A 8 -32.38 -9.80 -6.50
C LEU A 8 -32.37 -8.93 -7.77
N SER A 9 -32.28 -9.52 -8.96
CA SER A 9 -32.31 -8.78 -10.22
C SER A 9 -33.67 -8.19 -10.57
N ALA A 10 -34.77 -8.83 -10.12
CA ALA A 10 -36.13 -8.39 -10.40
C ALA A 10 -36.61 -7.28 -9.43
N LYS A 11 -36.11 -7.27 -8.19
CA LYS A 11 -36.46 -6.24 -7.18
C LYS A 11 -35.46 -5.10 -7.08
N GLY A 12 -34.22 -5.27 -7.56
CA GLY A 12 -33.20 -4.21 -7.56
C GLY A 12 -33.57 -3.00 -8.43
N LYS A 13 -34.39 -3.19 -9.47
CA LYS A 13 -34.93 -2.06 -10.29
C LYS A 13 -35.88 -1.15 -9.51
N TYR A 14 -36.59 -1.68 -8.52
CA TYR A 14 -37.52 -0.89 -7.73
C TYR A 14 -36.87 -0.19 -6.52
N LEU A 15 -35.73 -0.69 -6.06
CA LEU A 15 -35.00 -0.05 -4.96
C LEU A 15 -34.23 1.19 -5.42
N LEU A 16 -33.66 1.16 -6.63
CA LEU A 16 -32.96 2.33 -7.21
C LEU A 16 -33.95 3.46 -7.57
N THR A 17 -35.16 3.11 -7.98
CA THR A 17 -36.21 4.08 -8.32
C THR A 17 -36.87 4.70 -7.06
N ALA A 18 -36.93 3.97 -5.96
CA ALA A 18 -37.46 4.48 -4.69
C ALA A 18 -36.50 5.45 -3.98
N VAL A 19 -35.18 5.28 -4.17
CA VAL A 19 -34.17 6.21 -3.62
C VAL A 19 -34.13 7.53 -4.41
N LEU A 20 -34.47 7.50 -5.71
CA LEU A 20 -34.49 8.69 -6.57
C LEU A 20 -35.84 9.47 -6.51
N LEU A 21 -36.90 8.86 -6.01
CA LEU A 21 -38.23 9.47 -5.94
C LEU A 21 -38.68 9.93 -4.53
N GLY A 22 -37.84 9.65 -3.52
CA GLY A 22 -38.10 10.04 -2.12
C GLY A 22 -37.71 11.47 -1.72
N SER A 23 -37.15 12.27 -2.64
CA SER A 23 -36.60 13.60 -2.33
C SER A 23 -37.52 14.79 -2.65
N THR A 24 -38.77 14.53 -3.00
CA THR A 24 -39.73 15.62 -3.25
C THR A 24 -41.03 15.39 -2.48
N LEU A 25 -41.02 15.72 -1.19
CA LEU A 25 -42.24 16.10 -0.44
C LEU A 25 -41.89 16.40 1.03
N ALA A 26 -41.78 17.68 1.32
CA ALA A 26 -42.33 18.41 2.46
C ALA A 26 -41.52 19.69 2.72
N MET A 27 -41.76 20.70 1.90
CA MET A 27 -41.60 22.06 2.38
C MET A 27 -42.91 22.48 3.08
N SER A 28 -42.90 22.38 4.40
CA SER A 28 -43.89 23.16 5.17
C SER A 28 -43.21 24.48 5.54
N ALA A 29 -43.74 25.57 4.99
CA ALA A 29 -43.34 26.92 5.34
C ALA A 29 -43.76 27.21 6.79
N ALA A 30 -42.84 27.11 7.73
CA ALA A 30 -42.92 27.84 8.98
C ALA A 30 -42.17 29.16 8.75
N GLY A 31 -42.80 30.28 8.91
CA GLY A 31 -42.21 31.61 8.79
C GLY A 31 -41.12 31.78 9.86
N GLY A 32 -39.86 31.67 9.44
CA GLY A 32 -38.73 31.88 10.31
C GLY A 32 -38.52 33.37 10.59
N ARG A 33 -37.94 33.66 11.76
CA ARG A 33 -37.54 35.03 12.17
C ARG A 33 -36.14 35.36 11.72
N GLU A 34 -35.77 36.65 11.71
CA GLU A 34 -34.39 37.09 11.52
C GLU A 34 -33.66 37.04 12.85
N VAL A 35 -32.55 36.30 12.92
CA VAL A 35 -31.62 36.25 14.05
C VAL A 35 -30.39 37.06 13.73
N LYS A 36 -30.06 38.02 14.56
CA LYS A 36 -28.84 38.83 14.47
C LYS A 36 -27.78 38.23 15.36
N GLY A 37 -26.52 38.25 14.90
CA GLY A 37 -25.41 37.76 15.72
C GLY A 37 -24.09 38.40 15.35
N ARG A 38 -23.07 38.03 16.12
CA ARG A 38 -21.72 38.51 15.92
C ARG A 38 -20.73 37.36 16.08
N VAL A 39 -19.75 37.28 15.19
CA VAL A 39 -18.65 36.30 15.28
C VAL A 39 -17.40 37.03 15.81
N VAL A 40 -16.83 36.52 16.88
CA VAL A 40 -15.67 37.11 17.58
C VAL A 40 -14.60 36.06 17.85
N ASP A 41 -13.37 36.48 18.10
CA ASP A 41 -12.32 35.66 18.68
C ASP A 41 -12.45 35.55 20.21
N PRO A 42 -11.62 34.73 20.91
CA PRO A 42 -11.66 34.61 22.37
C PRO A 42 -11.39 35.90 23.11
N GLU A 43 -10.70 36.86 22.51
CA GLU A 43 -10.41 38.20 23.03
C GLU A 43 -11.58 39.18 22.78
N GLY A 44 -12.61 38.77 22.07
CA GLY A 44 -13.79 39.56 21.75
C GLY A 44 -13.65 40.45 20.51
N ASN A 45 -12.55 40.32 19.76
CA ASN A 45 -12.38 41.08 18.53
C ASN A 45 -13.27 40.51 17.42
N PRO A 46 -13.82 41.34 16.52
CA PRO A 46 -14.66 40.89 15.44
C PRO A 46 -13.88 40.06 14.40
N ILE A 47 -14.52 39.02 13.85
CA ILE A 47 -13.98 38.23 12.75
C ILE A 47 -14.76 38.57 11.48
N PRO A 48 -14.24 39.44 10.59
CA PRO A 48 -14.87 39.79 9.32
C PRO A 48 -14.72 38.69 8.29
N GLY A 49 -15.74 38.49 7.44
CA GLY A 49 -15.71 37.48 6.38
C GLY A 49 -15.87 36.04 6.87
N ALA A 50 -16.25 35.82 8.13
CA ALA A 50 -16.65 34.51 8.61
C ALA A 50 -17.91 34.03 7.89
N VAL A 51 -17.94 32.80 7.48
CA VAL A 51 -19.08 32.14 6.86
C VAL A 51 -20.00 31.66 7.97
N VAL A 52 -21.25 32.15 7.99
CA VAL A 52 -22.28 31.75 8.96
C VAL A 52 -23.47 31.18 8.18
N ASN A 53 -23.93 30.01 8.57
CA ASN A 53 -25.12 29.42 7.99
C ASN A 53 -25.94 28.64 9.03
N LEU A 54 -27.25 28.59 8.85
CA LEU A 54 -28.11 27.63 9.55
C LEU A 54 -27.80 26.24 9.02
N ALA A 55 -27.60 25.28 9.90
CA ALA A 55 -27.19 23.93 9.52
C ALA A 55 -28.21 23.24 8.59
N GLU A 56 -29.49 23.61 8.67
CA GLU A 56 -30.54 23.07 7.79
C GLU A 56 -30.77 23.87 6.49
N GLN A 57 -30.18 25.06 6.34
CA GLN A 57 -30.38 25.93 5.18
C GLN A 57 -29.12 26.09 4.36
N SER A 58 -29.24 26.02 3.04
CA SER A 58 -28.15 26.27 2.10
C SER A 58 -27.74 27.75 1.96
N ARG A 59 -28.26 28.62 2.79
CA ARG A 59 -28.03 30.08 2.71
C ARG A 59 -26.85 30.46 3.59
N ILE A 60 -25.77 30.93 2.94
CA ILE A 60 -24.56 31.42 3.59
C ILE A 60 -24.66 32.93 3.77
N VAL A 61 -24.31 33.41 4.95
CA VAL A 61 -24.13 34.83 5.27
C VAL A 61 -22.65 35.05 5.63
N LEU A 62 -22.04 36.10 5.12
CA LEU A 62 -20.71 36.52 5.53
C LEU A 62 -20.82 37.60 6.59
N THR A 63 -19.98 37.53 7.61
CA THR A 63 -19.88 38.61 8.61
C THR A 63 -19.32 39.89 7.99
N ASP A 64 -19.86 41.02 8.43
CA ASP A 64 -19.35 42.36 8.06
C ASP A 64 -18.00 42.69 8.74
N GLN A 65 -17.49 43.93 8.58
CA GLN A 65 -16.23 44.40 9.17
C GLN A 65 -16.23 44.37 10.70
N ASP A 66 -17.38 44.47 11.31
CA ASP A 66 -17.59 44.41 12.76
C ASP A 66 -17.97 43.01 13.24
N GLY A 67 -17.86 41.99 12.36
CA GLY A 67 -18.18 40.60 12.67
C GLY A 67 -19.68 40.29 12.74
N ASN A 68 -20.58 41.23 12.41
CA ASN A 68 -22.01 40.98 12.54
C ASN A 68 -22.56 40.21 11.36
N PHE A 69 -23.62 39.44 11.61
CA PHE A 69 -24.40 38.71 10.61
C PHE A 69 -25.89 38.73 10.90
N VAL A 70 -26.71 38.48 9.89
CA VAL A 70 -28.15 38.33 10.00
C VAL A 70 -28.57 37.06 9.28
N LEU A 71 -29.08 36.10 10.04
CA LEU A 71 -29.69 34.88 9.52
C LEU A 71 -31.18 35.07 9.34
N LYS A 72 -31.71 34.71 8.16
CA LYS A 72 -33.17 34.76 7.88
C LYS A 72 -33.73 33.34 7.98
N ASP A 73 -34.98 33.27 8.35
CA ASP A 73 -35.71 32.00 8.47
C ASP A 73 -35.15 31.05 9.54
N ALA A 74 -34.62 31.62 10.64
CA ALA A 74 -34.10 30.88 11.78
C ALA A 74 -35.21 30.49 12.75
N GLY A 75 -35.16 29.29 13.30
CA GLY A 75 -36.09 28.72 14.28
C GLY A 75 -35.43 28.49 15.65
N TYR A 76 -36.25 28.15 16.61
CA TYR A 76 -35.79 27.68 17.92
C TYR A 76 -35.17 26.31 17.80
N ASP A 77 -34.07 26.05 18.50
CA ASP A 77 -33.26 24.83 18.40
C ASP A 77 -32.48 24.63 17.06
N ASP A 78 -32.49 25.65 16.16
CA ASP A 78 -31.66 25.60 14.96
C ASP A 78 -30.17 25.71 15.31
N GLU A 79 -29.33 24.92 14.68
CA GLU A 79 -27.89 25.02 14.79
C GLU A 79 -27.28 26.01 13.79
N VAL A 80 -26.47 26.92 14.27
CA VAL A 80 -25.75 27.91 13.48
C VAL A 80 -24.30 27.47 13.41
N ASN A 81 -23.80 27.23 12.20
CA ASN A 81 -22.39 26.98 11.94
C ASN A 81 -21.68 28.28 11.61
N ALA A 82 -20.58 28.57 12.29
CA ALA A 82 -19.68 29.65 11.93
C ALA A 82 -18.30 29.10 11.59
N LYS A 83 -17.70 29.56 10.48
CA LYS A 83 -16.41 29.11 9.97
C LYS A 83 -15.63 30.27 9.39
N CYS A 84 -14.35 30.37 9.73
CA CYS A 84 -13.42 31.32 9.13
C CYS A 84 -12.06 30.65 8.89
N ILE A 85 -11.33 31.05 7.84
CA ILE A 85 -9.98 30.55 7.58
C ILE A 85 -9.07 30.99 8.73
N GLY A 86 -8.38 30.03 9.35
CA GLY A 86 -7.53 30.25 10.52
C GLY A 86 -8.23 30.11 11.87
N PHE A 87 -9.48 29.65 11.88
CA PHE A 87 -10.27 29.42 13.08
C PHE A 87 -10.95 28.06 13.06
N LEU A 88 -11.17 27.48 14.23
CA LEU A 88 -11.94 26.24 14.37
C LEU A 88 -13.44 26.54 14.11
N THR A 89 -14.08 25.65 13.38
CA THR A 89 -15.54 25.77 13.16
C THR A 89 -16.28 25.62 14.50
N ASN A 90 -17.17 26.53 14.82
CA ASN A 90 -18.04 26.45 15.99
C ASN A 90 -19.51 26.31 15.56
N ILE A 91 -20.24 25.46 16.27
CA ILE A 91 -21.66 25.21 16.07
C ILE A 91 -22.40 25.61 17.35
N VAL A 92 -23.36 26.53 17.24
CA VAL A 92 -24.11 27.05 18.36
C VAL A 92 -25.60 26.87 18.09
N THR A 93 -26.33 26.35 19.05
CA THR A 93 -27.79 26.21 18.94
C THR A 93 -28.49 27.52 19.34
N ILE A 94 -29.53 27.92 18.62
CA ILE A 94 -30.30 29.09 18.92
C ILE A 94 -31.25 28.75 20.08
N GLU A 95 -30.93 29.24 21.27
CA GLU A 95 -31.75 29.08 22.48
C GLU A 95 -32.75 30.22 22.66
N ASP A 96 -32.52 31.39 22.05
CA ASP A 96 -33.38 32.57 22.09
C ASP A 96 -33.30 33.31 20.74
N LEU A 97 -34.44 33.62 20.18
CA LEU A 97 -34.58 34.32 18.89
C LEU A 97 -34.51 35.86 19.03
N ASP A 98 -34.68 36.39 20.22
CA ASP A 98 -34.71 37.82 20.47
C ASP A 98 -33.37 38.37 20.97
N THR A 99 -32.47 37.51 21.43
CA THR A 99 -31.11 37.89 21.87
C THR A 99 -30.08 37.74 20.74
N PRO A 100 -29.21 38.75 20.47
CA PRO A 100 -28.18 38.61 19.47
C PRO A 100 -27.21 37.45 19.79
N LEU A 101 -27.02 36.54 18.82
CA LEU A 101 -26.18 35.37 18.97
C LEU A 101 -24.70 35.78 18.90
N VAL A 102 -23.91 35.47 19.92
CA VAL A 102 -22.44 35.65 19.88
C VAL A 102 -21.77 34.31 19.70
N ILE A 103 -21.04 34.19 18.58
CA ILE A 103 -20.29 32.97 18.25
C ILE A 103 -18.81 33.28 18.38
N THR A 104 -18.15 32.62 19.33
CA THR A 104 -16.70 32.74 19.51
C THR A 104 -16.03 31.67 18.67
N LEU A 105 -15.13 32.05 17.76
CA LEU A 105 -14.29 31.13 17.02
C LEU A 105 -12.90 31.11 17.65
N GLU A 106 -12.49 29.93 18.08
CA GLU A 106 -11.13 29.70 18.55
C GLU A 106 -10.15 29.74 17.35
N PRO A 107 -9.03 30.50 17.46
CA PRO A 107 -8.00 30.45 16.43
C PRO A 107 -7.53 29.01 16.20
N ASP A 108 -7.43 28.58 14.93
CA ASP A 108 -6.87 27.27 14.57
C ASP A 108 -5.33 27.32 14.67
N ASN A 109 -4.85 27.79 15.83
CA ASN A 109 -3.42 27.91 16.15
C ASN A 109 -2.83 26.59 16.63
N ASP A 110 -3.65 25.57 16.88
CA ASP A 110 -3.19 24.33 17.50
C ASP A 110 -3.14 23.20 16.45
N ALA A 111 -1.94 22.92 15.94
CA ALA A 111 -1.66 21.75 15.12
C ALA A 111 -2.07 20.44 15.84
N TYR A 112 -2.26 20.50 17.13
CA TYR A 112 -2.55 19.37 18.02
C TYR A 112 -3.99 19.35 18.52
N ALA A 113 -4.82 20.34 18.19
CA ALA A 113 -6.26 20.32 18.47
C ALA A 113 -7.02 19.42 17.52
N HIS A 114 -6.44 19.10 16.36
CA HIS A 114 -7.08 18.20 15.40
C HIS A 114 -7.27 16.81 16.00
N LEU A 115 -8.50 16.32 15.90
CA LEU A 115 -8.82 14.94 16.23
C LEU A 115 -8.03 14.00 15.31
N ARG A 116 -7.31 13.07 15.92
CA ARG A 116 -6.63 11.99 15.19
C ARG A 116 -7.30 10.68 15.49
N GLN A 117 -7.49 9.89 14.47
CA GLN A 117 -7.99 8.54 14.66
C GLN A 117 -6.90 7.67 15.29
N VAL A 118 -7.21 7.04 16.40
CA VAL A 118 -6.34 6.09 17.11
C VAL A 118 -7.18 4.88 17.48
N ALA A 119 -6.82 3.71 16.98
CA ALA A 119 -7.38 2.42 17.38
C ALA A 119 -8.88 2.46 17.76
N PHE A 120 -9.74 2.75 16.79
CA PHE A 120 -11.20 2.78 16.92
C PHE A 120 -11.79 3.95 17.74
N ALA A 121 -10.98 4.97 18.06
CA ALA A 121 -11.40 6.20 18.72
C ALA A 121 -10.77 7.42 18.04
N GLU A 122 -11.40 8.57 18.18
CA GLU A 122 -10.83 9.86 17.83
C GLU A 122 -10.37 10.56 19.08
N LYS A 123 -9.14 11.08 19.10
CA LYS A 123 -8.56 11.80 20.23
C LYS A 123 -7.87 13.07 19.76
N PRO A 124 -7.92 14.16 20.55
CA PRO A 124 -7.05 15.30 20.32
C PRO A 124 -5.58 14.89 20.41
N SER A 125 -4.76 15.26 19.44
CA SER A 125 -3.35 14.87 19.41
C SER A 125 -2.56 15.34 20.64
N LYS A 126 -2.99 16.43 21.26
CA LYS A 126 -2.46 16.92 22.54
C LYS A 126 -2.49 15.87 23.65
N PHE A 127 -3.52 15.03 23.70
CA PHE A 127 -3.72 14.01 24.75
C PHE A 127 -3.33 12.59 24.32
N MET A 128 -2.66 12.44 23.18
CA MET A 128 -2.14 11.15 22.75
C MET A 128 -0.86 10.79 23.47
N THR A 129 -0.79 9.55 23.95
CA THR A 129 0.41 8.96 24.57
C THR A 129 1.22 8.14 23.57
N GLU A 130 0.61 7.82 22.44
CA GLU A 130 1.10 6.93 21.41
C GLU A 130 2.00 7.67 20.40
N SER A 131 2.93 6.95 19.76
CA SER A 131 3.74 7.47 18.67
C SER A 131 2.97 7.31 17.36
N THR A 132 2.68 8.45 16.71
CA THR A 132 1.93 8.50 15.45
C THR A 132 2.54 9.47 14.45
N SER A 133 2.32 9.24 13.16
CA SER A 133 2.50 10.25 12.11
C SER A 133 1.24 10.34 11.28
N MET A 134 0.96 11.51 10.70
CA MET A 134 -0.24 11.75 9.91
C MET A 134 0.06 12.59 8.69
N VAL A 135 -0.64 12.30 7.59
CA VAL A 135 -0.65 13.11 6.38
C VAL A 135 -2.09 13.35 5.94
N SER A 136 -2.39 14.57 5.48
CA SER A 136 -3.72 14.89 4.95
C SER A 136 -3.92 14.34 3.54
N GLY A 137 -5.18 14.05 3.17
CA GLY A 137 -5.52 13.67 1.81
C GLY A 137 -5.18 14.74 0.78
N GLN A 138 -5.26 16.01 1.17
CA GLN A 138 -4.86 17.13 0.32
C GLN A 138 -3.36 17.10 -0.01
N GLU A 139 -2.52 16.76 0.95
CA GLU A 139 -1.08 16.60 0.72
C GLU A 139 -0.80 15.39 -0.17
N LEU A 140 -1.46 14.26 0.05
CA LEU A 140 -1.34 13.06 -0.78
C LEU A 140 -1.69 13.31 -2.26
N GLN A 141 -2.68 14.15 -2.53
CA GLN A 141 -3.12 14.48 -3.89
C GLN A 141 -2.09 15.31 -4.68
N ARG A 142 -1.12 15.94 -4.02
CA ARG A 142 -0.03 16.66 -4.70
C ARG A 142 0.96 15.73 -5.40
N TYR A 143 0.94 14.44 -5.06
CA TYR A 143 1.84 13.44 -5.65
C TYR A 143 1.10 12.69 -6.75
N PRO A 144 1.52 12.79 -8.02
CA PRO A 144 0.84 12.18 -9.16
C PRO A 144 1.17 10.69 -9.28
N VAL A 145 0.99 9.93 -8.19
CA VAL A 145 1.25 8.49 -8.17
C VAL A 145 0.05 7.69 -8.69
N THR A 146 0.31 6.55 -9.32
CA THR A 146 -0.72 5.60 -9.75
C THR A 146 -1.05 4.57 -8.67
N VAL A 147 -0.18 4.45 -7.66
CA VAL A 147 -0.31 3.59 -6.48
C VAL A 147 -0.13 4.43 -5.24
N LEU A 148 -1.15 4.45 -4.39
CA LEU A 148 -1.22 5.35 -3.22
C LEU A 148 -0.02 5.20 -2.27
N GLN A 149 0.45 3.96 -2.06
CA GLN A 149 1.56 3.66 -1.15
C GLN A 149 2.84 4.42 -1.51
N ASN A 150 3.06 4.69 -2.80
CA ASN A 150 4.24 5.41 -3.27
C ASN A 150 4.26 6.87 -2.80
N ALA A 151 3.09 7.47 -2.53
CA ALA A 151 2.99 8.81 -1.97
C ALA A 151 3.40 8.88 -0.48
N PHE A 152 3.45 7.77 0.24
CA PHE A 152 3.79 7.78 1.68
C PHE A 152 5.26 7.98 1.95
N ASN A 153 6.10 7.67 0.97
CA ASN A 153 7.53 7.88 1.10
C ASN A 153 7.81 9.38 1.27
N SER A 154 8.59 9.73 2.26
CA SER A 154 8.94 11.13 2.60
C SER A 154 7.80 12.01 3.15
N LEU A 155 6.58 11.45 3.36
CA LEU A 155 5.47 12.19 3.98
C LEU A 155 5.18 11.73 5.41
N LEU A 156 5.51 10.48 5.73
CA LEU A 156 5.17 9.84 7.01
C LEU A 156 6.45 9.38 7.71
N THR A 157 6.81 10.04 8.81
CA THR A 157 7.99 9.67 9.59
C THR A 157 7.88 8.23 10.10
N GLY A 158 8.93 7.44 9.86
CA GLY A 158 8.98 6.03 10.25
C GLY A 158 8.38 5.06 9.22
N VAL A 159 7.78 5.54 8.13
CA VAL A 159 7.27 4.71 7.05
C VAL A 159 8.29 4.65 5.91
N GLN A 160 8.52 3.46 5.43
CA GLN A 160 9.36 3.19 4.27
C GLN A 160 8.54 2.43 3.24
N THR A 161 8.57 2.87 2.00
CA THR A 161 7.93 2.19 0.87
C THR A 161 8.98 1.78 -0.14
N TYR A 162 8.81 0.62 -0.71
CA TYR A 162 9.67 0.07 -1.74
C TYR A 162 8.82 -0.47 -2.87
N GLU A 163 8.91 0.16 -4.03
CA GLU A 163 8.24 -0.27 -5.25
C GLU A 163 9.13 -1.26 -5.99
N ALA A 164 8.71 -2.51 -6.05
CA ALA A 164 9.44 -3.58 -6.73
C ALA A 164 9.25 -3.52 -8.25
N SER A 165 8.09 -3.05 -8.71
CA SER A 165 7.74 -2.91 -10.12
C SER A 165 6.81 -1.72 -10.29
N SER A 166 7.03 -0.92 -11.35
CA SER A 166 6.14 0.17 -11.77
C SER A 166 5.25 -0.22 -12.95
N GLU A 167 5.12 -1.52 -13.23
CA GLU A 167 4.27 -2.01 -14.31
C GLU A 167 2.81 -1.59 -14.12
N PRO A 168 2.13 -1.13 -15.16
CA PRO A 168 0.73 -0.73 -15.06
C PRO A 168 -0.17 -1.83 -14.48
N GLY A 169 -0.68 -1.59 -13.26
CA GLY A 169 -1.56 -2.54 -12.55
C GLY A 169 -0.85 -3.67 -11.79
N TRP A 170 0.47 -3.77 -11.88
CA TRP A 170 1.31 -4.75 -11.15
C TRP A 170 2.36 -4.08 -10.26
N SER A 171 2.19 -2.79 -10.01
CA SER A 171 3.02 -2.09 -9.05
C SER A 171 2.81 -2.69 -7.67
N ASP A 172 3.78 -3.49 -7.24
CA ASP A 172 3.82 -4.10 -5.92
C ASP A 172 4.70 -3.24 -5.02
N THR A 173 4.06 -2.48 -4.16
CA THR A 173 4.75 -1.59 -3.22
C THR A 173 4.71 -2.19 -1.83
N ALA A 174 5.86 -2.68 -1.38
CA ALA A 174 6.04 -3.10 -0.01
C ALA A 174 6.10 -1.88 0.92
N MET A 175 5.47 -1.99 2.08
CA MET A 175 5.48 -0.95 3.12
C MET A 175 6.03 -1.52 4.43
N TYR A 176 6.86 -0.72 5.09
CA TYR A 176 7.40 -1.05 6.41
C TYR A 176 7.28 0.14 7.35
N ILE A 177 6.89 -0.12 8.60
CA ILE A 177 6.91 0.87 9.65
C ILE A 177 8.09 0.55 10.57
N ARG A 178 9.03 1.51 10.72
CA ARG A 178 10.27 1.35 11.50
C ARG A 178 11.17 0.22 10.96
N GLY A 179 11.13 -0.01 9.64
CA GLY A 179 11.92 -1.02 8.93
C GLY A 179 11.40 -2.45 9.08
N VAL A 180 12.19 -3.40 8.55
CA VAL A 180 11.90 -4.83 8.67
C VAL A 180 12.31 -5.32 10.05
N ARG A 181 11.38 -5.96 10.79
CA ARG A 181 11.55 -6.33 12.19
C ARG A 181 11.29 -7.80 12.48
N THR A 182 10.99 -8.60 11.46
CA THR A 182 10.72 -10.04 11.56
C THR A 182 11.49 -10.84 10.53
N LEU A 183 11.89 -12.06 10.88
CA LEU A 183 12.46 -13.05 9.97
C LEU A 183 11.41 -13.64 9.03
N ASN A 184 10.14 -13.59 9.42
CA ASN A 184 9.04 -14.09 8.62
C ASN A 184 8.77 -13.18 7.42
N SER A 185 9.16 -13.59 6.21
CA SER A 185 9.02 -12.79 4.99
C SER A 185 7.57 -12.51 4.59
N ALA A 186 6.65 -13.41 4.90
CA ALA A 186 5.23 -13.26 4.58
C ALA A 186 4.52 -12.25 5.49
N ALA A 187 5.03 -12.00 6.70
CA ALA A 187 4.40 -11.19 7.74
C ALA A 187 5.13 -9.86 8.01
N ARG A 188 5.63 -9.18 6.99
CA ARG A 188 6.40 -7.91 7.13
C ARG A 188 5.55 -6.66 7.00
N SER A 189 4.43 -6.74 6.30
CA SER A 189 3.58 -5.59 5.99
C SER A 189 2.78 -5.11 7.21
N PRO A 190 2.57 -3.79 7.35
CA PRO A 190 1.66 -3.25 8.36
C PRO A 190 0.20 -3.62 8.06
N LEU A 191 -0.63 -3.61 9.10
CA LEU A 191 -2.07 -3.73 8.96
C LEU A 191 -2.65 -2.42 8.42
N VAL A 192 -3.55 -2.49 7.45
CA VAL A 192 -4.27 -1.33 6.93
C VAL A 192 -5.74 -1.38 7.36
N ILE A 193 -6.21 -0.29 7.91
CA ILE A 193 -7.60 -0.09 8.35
C ILE A 193 -8.18 1.11 7.61
N VAL A 194 -9.24 0.89 6.85
CA VAL A 194 -9.96 1.93 6.10
C VAL A 194 -11.33 2.10 6.74
N ASP A 195 -11.61 3.28 7.28
CA ASP A 195 -12.87 3.59 7.99
C ASP A 195 -13.26 2.52 9.02
N ASN A 196 -12.27 2.15 9.86
CA ASN A 196 -12.40 1.13 10.92
C ASN A 196 -12.56 -0.33 10.45
N VAL A 197 -12.35 -0.63 9.17
CA VAL A 197 -12.40 -1.97 8.59
C VAL A 197 -11.04 -2.35 8.01
N GLU A 198 -10.59 -3.59 8.25
CA GLU A 198 -9.37 -4.13 7.66
C GLU A 198 -9.55 -4.30 6.14
N ARG A 199 -8.72 -3.61 5.36
CA ARG A 199 -8.78 -3.59 3.89
C ARG A 199 -7.40 -3.45 3.27
N ASP A 200 -7.26 -3.87 2.03
CA ASP A 200 -6.05 -3.64 1.26
C ASP A 200 -6.02 -2.19 0.75
N ILE A 201 -4.92 -1.49 1.04
CA ILE A 201 -4.72 -0.09 0.64
C ILE A 201 -4.51 0.06 -0.87
N SER A 202 -4.06 -0.97 -1.56
CA SER A 202 -3.82 -0.93 -3.00
C SER A 202 -5.07 -0.60 -3.81
N PHE A 203 -6.25 -0.74 -3.19
CA PHE A 203 -7.55 -0.47 -3.80
C PHE A 203 -8.06 0.95 -3.60
N LEU A 204 -7.34 1.78 -2.86
CA LEU A 204 -7.71 3.18 -2.63
C LEU A 204 -7.05 4.10 -3.66
N ASP A 205 -7.76 5.17 -3.97
CA ASP A 205 -7.23 6.36 -4.65
C ASP A 205 -6.96 7.45 -3.62
N ALA A 206 -6.11 8.43 -3.94
CA ALA A 206 -5.81 9.55 -3.06
C ALA A 206 -7.00 10.52 -2.89
N PHE A 207 -7.87 10.65 -3.88
CA PHE A 207 -8.94 11.65 -3.90
C PHE A 207 -9.98 11.51 -2.78
N PRO A 208 -10.51 10.30 -2.48
CA PRO A 208 -11.48 10.14 -1.41
C PRO A 208 -10.86 10.13 -0.01
N ILE A 209 -9.55 10.28 0.14
CA ILE A 209 -8.89 10.25 1.45
C ILE A 209 -8.99 11.62 2.10
N ASP A 210 -9.35 11.63 3.38
CA ASP A 210 -9.28 12.79 4.26
C ASP A 210 -7.92 12.86 4.95
N ASN A 211 -7.53 11.78 5.62
CA ASN A 211 -6.21 11.65 6.23
C ASN A 211 -5.73 10.20 6.31
N VAL A 212 -4.42 10.05 6.48
CA VAL A 212 -3.77 8.77 6.80
C VAL A 212 -2.97 8.95 8.08
N THR A 213 -3.27 8.14 9.09
CA THR A 213 -2.56 8.12 10.36
C THR A 213 -1.85 6.78 10.53
N VAL A 214 -0.58 6.82 10.93
CA VAL A 214 0.24 5.63 11.18
C VAL A 214 0.46 5.44 12.66
N LEU A 215 0.10 4.28 13.18
CA LEU A 215 0.33 3.84 14.56
C LEU A 215 1.62 3.03 14.60
N LYS A 216 2.62 3.49 15.33
CA LYS A 216 3.99 2.97 15.23
C LYS A 216 4.43 2.13 16.42
N ASP A 217 3.85 2.33 17.59
CA ASP A 217 4.22 1.62 18.81
C ASP A 217 3.22 0.54 19.25
N ALA A 218 3.66 -0.39 20.08
CA ALA A 218 2.85 -1.51 20.49
C ALA A 218 1.67 -1.09 21.40
N ALA A 219 1.76 0.04 22.10
CA ALA A 219 0.65 0.55 22.90
C ALA A 219 -0.49 1.05 22.01
N ALA A 220 -0.17 1.74 20.90
CA ALA A 220 -1.13 2.18 19.90
C ALA A 220 -1.79 1.00 19.16
N THR A 221 -1.03 -0.08 18.93
CA THR A 221 -1.50 -1.21 18.11
C THR A 221 -2.05 -2.39 18.89
N ALA A 222 -2.00 -2.36 20.22
CA ALA A 222 -2.45 -3.45 21.10
C ALA A 222 -3.92 -3.87 20.86
N LEU A 223 -4.81 -2.92 20.54
CA LEU A 223 -6.22 -3.21 20.22
C LEU A 223 -6.41 -3.97 18.89
N TYR A 224 -5.40 -3.97 18.01
CA TYR A 224 -5.39 -4.81 16.81
C TYR A 224 -4.79 -6.20 17.08
N GLY A 225 -4.27 -6.41 18.28
CA GLY A 225 -3.86 -7.70 18.82
C GLY A 225 -2.85 -8.41 17.94
N MET A 226 -3.25 -9.55 17.41
CA MET A 226 -2.47 -10.44 16.56
C MET A 226 -2.15 -9.90 15.16
N ARG A 227 -2.58 -8.71 14.81
CA ARG A 227 -2.31 -8.05 13.52
C ARG A 227 -1.47 -6.79 13.69
N GLY A 228 -1.18 -6.40 14.95
CA GLY A 228 -0.60 -5.10 15.30
C GLY A 228 0.92 -5.04 15.33
N ALA A 229 1.65 -6.16 15.28
CA ALA A 229 3.10 -6.18 15.55
C ALA A 229 3.94 -5.36 14.56
N ASN A 230 3.50 -5.19 13.31
CA ASN A 230 4.22 -4.41 12.29
C ASN A 230 3.77 -2.95 12.19
N GLY A 231 2.92 -2.50 13.12
CA GLY A 231 2.28 -1.20 13.03
C GLY A 231 0.97 -1.24 12.25
N VAL A 232 0.23 -0.14 12.29
CA VAL A 232 -1.09 -0.03 11.67
C VAL A 232 -1.19 1.29 10.91
N ILE A 233 -1.73 1.25 9.70
CA ILE A 233 -2.04 2.42 8.87
C ILE A 233 -3.56 2.61 8.90
N LEU A 234 -4.00 3.72 9.46
CA LEU A 234 -5.39 4.12 9.50
C LEU A 234 -5.67 5.08 8.35
N VAL A 235 -6.64 4.77 7.52
CA VAL A 235 -7.09 5.63 6.43
C VAL A 235 -8.51 6.07 6.74
N THR A 236 -8.70 7.36 6.86
CA THR A 236 -10.02 7.98 6.99
C THR A 236 -10.42 8.58 5.66
N THR A 237 -11.64 8.34 5.23
CA THR A 237 -12.13 8.88 3.96
C THR A 237 -13.04 10.09 4.18
N LYS A 238 -13.08 10.97 3.17
CA LYS A 238 -13.89 12.18 3.16
C LYS A 238 -15.37 11.85 3.36
N ARG A 239 -16.04 12.69 4.10
CA ARG A 239 -17.48 12.65 4.33
C ARG A 239 -18.15 13.92 3.83
N GLY A 240 -19.46 13.90 3.67
CA GLY A 240 -20.22 15.10 3.34
C GLY A 240 -20.35 16.04 4.54
N ASP A 241 -20.29 17.32 4.26
CA ASP A 241 -20.59 18.37 5.24
C ASP A 241 -22.03 18.88 5.05
N ALA A 242 -22.63 19.39 6.14
CA ALA A 242 -23.88 20.09 6.03
C ALA A 242 -23.67 21.41 5.27
N GLY A 243 -24.39 21.62 4.19
CA GLY A 243 -24.25 22.81 3.38
C GLY A 243 -24.61 22.60 1.91
N LYS A 244 -24.24 23.57 1.07
CA LYS A 244 -24.43 23.46 -0.38
C LYS A 244 -23.63 22.34 -0.98
N THR A 245 -24.21 21.71 -2.01
CA THR A 245 -23.49 20.74 -2.83
C THR A 245 -22.23 21.37 -3.42
N ASN A 246 -21.08 20.74 -3.14
CA ASN A 246 -19.80 21.07 -3.74
C ASN A 246 -19.49 20.04 -4.82
N ILE A 247 -19.09 20.51 -5.99
CA ILE A 247 -18.68 19.66 -7.11
C ILE A 247 -17.25 20.05 -7.46
N GLU A 248 -16.36 19.07 -7.41
CA GLU A 248 -14.95 19.24 -7.75
C GLU A 248 -14.61 18.28 -8.89
N PHE A 249 -14.04 18.83 -9.96
CA PHE A 249 -13.56 18.06 -11.09
C PHE A 249 -12.04 18.27 -11.24
N THR A 250 -11.29 17.19 -11.27
CA THR A 250 -9.84 17.22 -11.44
C THR A 250 -9.45 16.37 -12.66
N GLN A 251 -8.64 16.96 -13.53
CA GLN A 251 -8.04 16.28 -14.66
C GLN A 251 -6.53 16.40 -14.61
N GLU A 252 -5.83 15.26 -14.57
CA GLU A 252 -4.37 15.20 -14.59
C GLU A 252 -3.92 14.48 -15.87
N ILE A 253 -2.97 15.07 -16.56
CA ILE A 253 -2.31 14.50 -17.73
C ILE A 253 -0.82 14.55 -17.46
N GLY A 254 -0.19 13.39 -17.48
CA GLY A 254 1.23 13.25 -17.18
C GLY A 254 1.92 12.31 -18.15
N PHE A 255 3.24 12.35 -18.09
CA PHE A 255 4.12 11.42 -18.79
C PHE A 255 5.03 10.75 -17.79
N GLN A 256 5.14 9.44 -17.89
CA GLN A 256 6.09 8.66 -17.11
C GLN A 256 7.33 8.36 -17.93
N THR A 257 8.48 8.28 -17.26
CA THR A 257 9.77 7.92 -17.85
C THR A 257 10.41 6.83 -17.00
N LEU A 258 11.37 6.11 -17.57
CA LEU A 258 12.18 5.16 -16.81
C LEU A 258 13.14 5.94 -15.90
N THR A 259 13.19 5.57 -14.61
CA THR A 259 14.08 6.20 -13.62
C THR A 259 15.53 5.71 -13.72
N GLY A 260 15.76 4.56 -14.36
CA GLY A 260 17.08 4.01 -14.61
C GLY A 260 17.08 3.19 -15.89
N LYS A 261 18.18 3.26 -16.63
CA LYS A 261 18.46 2.40 -17.77
C LYS A 261 19.65 1.51 -17.42
N VAL A 262 19.58 0.25 -17.78
CA VAL A 262 20.71 -0.64 -17.67
C VAL A 262 21.58 -0.44 -18.92
N GLU A 263 22.83 -0.08 -18.72
CA GLU A 263 23.79 0.01 -19.81
C GLU A 263 24.28 -1.39 -20.17
N ASN A 264 24.04 -1.82 -21.38
CA ASN A 264 24.55 -3.08 -21.90
C ASN A 264 26.01 -2.91 -22.35
N GLN A 265 26.76 -3.99 -22.27
CA GLN A 265 28.07 -4.06 -22.93
C GLN A 265 27.90 -3.79 -24.42
N ASN A 266 28.78 -2.96 -24.98
CA ASN A 266 28.79 -2.73 -26.41
C ASN A 266 29.49 -3.87 -27.16
N SER A 267 29.27 -3.95 -28.48
CA SER A 267 29.80 -5.02 -29.33
C SER A 267 31.34 -5.07 -29.36
N TYR A 268 32.00 -3.91 -29.21
CA TYR A 268 33.46 -3.85 -29.15
C TYR A 268 33.98 -4.55 -27.88
N ASN A 269 33.45 -4.25 -26.71
CA ASN A 269 33.83 -4.87 -25.47
C ASN A 269 33.57 -6.38 -25.48
N ILE A 270 32.43 -6.79 -26.01
CA ILE A 270 32.09 -8.21 -26.16
C ILE A 270 33.07 -8.92 -27.08
N ALA A 271 33.46 -8.31 -28.22
CA ALA A 271 34.46 -8.90 -29.13
C ALA A 271 35.80 -9.09 -28.44
N LEU A 272 36.24 -8.08 -27.67
CA LEU A 272 37.46 -8.16 -26.89
C LEU A 272 37.37 -9.27 -25.82
N THR A 273 36.31 -9.28 -25.06
CA THR A 273 36.09 -10.26 -23.99
C THR A 273 36.07 -11.69 -24.54
N ARG A 274 35.36 -11.93 -25.66
CA ARG A 274 35.30 -13.24 -26.32
C ARG A 274 36.69 -13.69 -26.80
N ASN A 275 37.52 -12.81 -27.34
CA ASN A 275 38.87 -13.12 -27.71
C ASN A 275 39.75 -13.41 -26.47
N GLN A 276 39.58 -12.63 -25.40
CA GLN A 276 40.32 -12.87 -24.15
C GLN A 276 39.97 -14.22 -23.52
N VAL A 277 38.69 -14.58 -23.47
CA VAL A 277 38.24 -15.89 -22.95
C VAL A 277 38.83 -17.02 -23.77
N ARG A 278 38.82 -16.91 -25.12
CA ARG A 278 39.42 -17.93 -25.98
C ARG A 278 40.93 -18.05 -25.77
N TYR A 279 41.62 -16.92 -25.58
CA TYR A 279 43.06 -16.94 -25.28
C TYR A 279 43.33 -17.65 -23.94
N LEU A 280 42.53 -17.39 -22.90
CA LEU A 280 42.65 -18.08 -21.61
C LEU A 280 42.34 -19.58 -21.72
N ASP A 281 41.46 -19.98 -22.63
CA ASP A 281 41.18 -21.37 -22.96
C ASP A 281 42.24 -22.02 -23.85
N GLY A 282 43.31 -21.30 -24.25
CA GLY A 282 44.34 -21.78 -25.16
C GLY A 282 43.87 -21.95 -26.61
N ARG A 283 42.86 -21.23 -27.02
CA ARG A 283 42.23 -21.26 -28.37
C ARG A 283 42.60 -20.02 -29.17
N GLU A 284 42.55 -20.13 -30.48
CA GLU A 284 42.72 -18.97 -31.38
C GLU A 284 41.64 -17.92 -31.17
N PRO A 285 41.96 -16.63 -31.34
CA PRO A 285 41.00 -15.55 -31.26
C PRO A 285 39.81 -15.76 -32.22
N LEU A 286 38.60 -15.39 -31.78
CA LEU A 286 37.39 -15.49 -32.59
C LEU A 286 37.28 -14.38 -33.64
N TYR A 287 37.77 -13.19 -33.30
CA TYR A 287 37.73 -11.99 -34.14
C TYR A 287 39.12 -11.49 -34.46
N THR A 288 39.30 -11.12 -35.73
CA THR A 288 40.55 -10.48 -36.19
C THR A 288 40.64 -9.04 -35.72
N ALA A 289 41.83 -8.43 -35.76
CA ALA A 289 42.03 -7.03 -35.42
C ALA A 289 41.15 -6.07 -36.27
N GLU A 290 40.99 -6.40 -37.59
CA GLU A 290 40.12 -5.63 -38.49
C GLU A 290 38.64 -5.72 -38.08
N GLN A 291 38.15 -6.89 -37.69
CA GLN A 291 36.81 -7.10 -37.23
C GLN A 291 36.53 -6.35 -35.88
N ILE A 292 37.51 -6.41 -34.97
CA ILE A 292 37.43 -5.66 -33.71
C ILE A 292 37.37 -4.15 -33.98
N GLU A 293 38.16 -3.65 -34.93
CA GLU A 293 38.11 -2.24 -35.31
C GLU A 293 36.73 -1.83 -35.90
N LYS A 294 36.12 -2.71 -36.70
CA LYS A 294 34.73 -2.47 -37.20
C LYS A 294 33.72 -2.44 -36.07
N TYR A 295 33.82 -3.34 -35.09
CA TYR A 295 32.99 -3.30 -33.91
C TYR A 295 33.23 -2.05 -33.05
N ARG A 296 34.48 -1.56 -32.96
CA ARG A 296 34.81 -0.32 -32.27
C ARG A 296 34.10 0.86 -32.94
N ARG A 297 34.15 0.95 -34.27
CA ARG A 297 33.50 2.01 -35.04
C ARG A 297 31.98 2.02 -34.85
N VAL A 298 31.30 0.87 -34.98
CA VAL A 298 29.85 0.78 -34.76
C VAL A 298 29.47 1.04 -33.29
N SER A 299 30.31 0.67 -32.34
CA SER A 299 30.10 0.98 -30.92
C SER A 299 30.24 2.47 -30.61
N ASN A 300 30.98 3.23 -31.44
CA ASN A 300 31.08 4.68 -31.37
C ASN A 300 29.93 5.40 -32.15
N GLY A 301 28.95 4.65 -32.69
CA GLY A 301 27.82 5.20 -33.43
C GLY A 301 28.05 5.39 -34.91
N GLU A 302 29.18 4.91 -35.47
CA GLU A 302 29.46 5.01 -36.91
C GLU A 302 28.62 3.97 -37.69
N THR A 303 28.04 4.41 -38.83
CA THR A 303 27.44 3.50 -39.80
C THR A 303 28.48 3.07 -40.80
N LEU A 304 28.74 1.77 -40.93
CA LEU A 304 29.67 1.23 -41.86
C LEU A 304 29.04 1.21 -43.28
N ASP A 305 29.92 1.28 -44.32
CA ASP A 305 29.52 1.26 -45.69
C ASP A 305 29.47 -0.15 -46.28
N GLY A 306 28.73 -0.31 -47.40
CA GLY A 306 28.68 -1.54 -48.15
C GLY A 306 28.13 -2.73 -47.39
N MET A 307 28.77 -3.88 -47.50
CA MET A 307 28.33 -5.12 -46.86
C MET A 307 28.59 -5.13 -45.35
N ASP A 308 29.52 -4.33 -44.87
CA ASP A 308 29.83 -4.29 -43.46
C ASP A 308 28.68 -3.74 -42.62
N ARG A 309 27.85 -2.88 -43.19
CA ARG A 309 26.61 -2.41 -42.55
C ARG A 309 25.66 -3.54 -42.12
N TYR A 310 25.65 -4.65 -42.83
CA TYR A 310 24.79 -5.81 -42.60
C TYR A 310 25.47 -6.93 -41.84
N ARG A 311 26.69 -6.70 -41.32
CA ARG A 311 27.53 -7.68 -40.66
C ARG A 311 27.92 -7.28 -39.24
N TYR A 312 28.18 -5.99 -39.05
CA TYR A 312 28.68 -5.47 -37.77
C TYR A 312 27.62 -4.60 -37.13
N PHE A 313 27.11 -5.06 -36.00
CA PHE A 313 26.01 -4.40 -35.24
C PHE A 313 26.49 -3.99 -33.87
N ASN A 314 25.89 -2.93 -33.33
CA ASN A 314 25.94 -2.57 -31.92
C ASN A 314 24.51 -2.19 -31.50
N THR A 315 23.63 -3.17 -31.37
CA THR A 315 22.23 -2.98 -31.07
C THR A 315 22.06 -2.68 -29.57
N ASN A 316 21.58 -1.50 -29.26
CA ASN A 316 21.12 -1.18 -27.91
C ASN A 316 19.69 -1.73 -27.73
N TRP A 317 19.59 -2.95 -27.25
CA TRP A 317 18.31 -3.62 -27.08
C TRP A 317 17.36 -2.92 -26.12
N PHE A 318 17.90 -2.17 -25.14
CA PHE A 318 17.10 -1.40 -24.21
C PHE A 318 16.37 -0.26 -24.93
N ASP A 319 17.07 0.51 -25.77
CA ASP A 319 16.47 1.61 -26.55
C ASP A 319 15.55 1.09 -27.66
N VAL A 320 15.79 -0.13 -28.16
CA VAL A 320 14.89 -0.78 -29.14
C VAL A 320 13.59 -1.21 -28.47
N LEU A 321 13.65 -1.75 -27.24
CA LEU A 321 12.49 -2.31 -26.52
C LEU A 321 11.63 -1.23 -25.86
N TYR A 322 12.26 -0.21 -25.31
CA TYR A 322 11.58 0.81 -24.50
C TYR A 322 11.44 2.15 -25.23
N ARG A 323 10.31 2.80 -25.01
CA ARG A 323 10.09 4.20 -25.40
C ARG A 323 10.55 5.14 -24.27
N GLU A 324 10.86 6.39 -24.62
CA GLU A 324 11.32 7.38 -23.65
C GLU A 324 10.22 7.81 -22.68
N THR A 325 9.00 7.93 -23.16
CA THR A 325 7.85 8.41 -22.38
C THR A 325 6.58 7.60 -22.65
N ALA A 326 5.74 7.48 -21.64
CA ALA A 326 4.42 6.87 -21.76
C ALA A 326 3.35 7.75 -21.07
N PRO A 327 2.15 7.91 -21.65
CA PRO A 327 1.12 8.76 -21.10
C PRO A 327 0.44 8.14 -19.88
N VAL A 328 0.08 9.01 -18.93
CA VAL A 328 -0.78 8.71 -17.78
C VAL A 328 -1.88 9.76 -17.74
N VAL A 329 -3.13 9.34 -17.69
CA VAL A 329 -4.29 10.21 -17.59
C VAL A 329 -5.12 9.83 -16.38
N LYS A 330 -5.43 10.80 -15.54
CA LYS A 330 -6.25 10.60 -14.34
C LYS A 330 -7.36 11.64 -14.31
N THR A 331 -8.58 11.18 -14.12
CA THR A 331 -9.79 12.02 -14.05
C THR A 331 -10.50 11.71 -12.75
N ASN A 332 -10.92 12.73 -12.03
CA ASN A 332 -11.68 12.57 -10.80
C ASN A 332 -12.86 13.58 -10.77
N LEU A 333 -13.99 13.10 -10.30
CA LEU A 333 -15.19 13.89 -10.01
C LEU A 333 -15.62 13.60 -8.57
N GLN A 334 -15.69 14.63 -7.75
CA GLN A 334 -16.18 14.55 -6.37
C GLN A 334 -17.43 15.40 -6.22
N ILE A 335 -18.41 14.87 -5.51
CA ILE A 335 -19.65 15.56 -5.19
C ILE A 335 -19.90 15.35 -3.71
N SER A 336 -20.00 16.43 -2.94
CA SER A 336 -20.25 16.37 -1.51
C SER A 336 -21.28 17.42 -1.10
N GLY A 337 -22.00 17.17 0.00
CA GLY A 337 -23.00 18.09 0.51
C GLY A 337 -23.95 17.40 1.46
N GLY A 338 -25.00 18.11 1.80
CA GLY A 338 -26.05 17.57 2.66
C GLY A 338 -26.69 18.61 3.59
N ASN A 339 -27.38 18.10 4.56
CA ASN A 339 -27.97 18.87 5.65
C ASN A 339 -27.79 18.12 6.98
N ASN A 340 -28.38 18.59 8.06
CA ASN A 340 -28.28 17.94 9.37
C ASN A 340 -28.88 16.54 9.41
N ARG A 341 -29.80 16.18 8.49
CA ARG A 341 -30.41 14.85 8.45
C ARG A 341 -29.64 13.87 7.59
N ALA A 342 -29.10 14.34 6.45
CA ALA A 342 -28.38 13.47 5.52
C ALA A 342 -27.18 14.21 4.92
N ARG A 343 -26.01 13.61 4.99
CA ARG A 343 -24.76 14.11 4.39
C ARG A 343 -24.23 13.04 3.46
N TYR A 344 -23.68 13.47 2.32
CA TYR A 344 -23.19 12.56 1.31
C TYR A 344 -21.87 13.04 0.73
N TYR A 345 -21.03 12.08 0.41
CA TYR A 345 -19.83 12.26 -0.39
C TYR A 345 -19.81 11.16 -1.47
N VAL A 346 -19.61 11.54 -2.71
CA VAL A 346 -19.49 10.63 -3.85
C VAL A 346 -18.23 11.00 -4.62
N SER A 347 -17.39 10.03 -4.93
CA SER A 347 -16.20 10.21 -5.76
C SER A 347 -16.17 9.16 -6.86
N PHE A 348 -15.93 9.59 -8.08
CA PHE A 348 -15.68 8.73 -9.23
C PHE A 348 -14.32 9.08 -9.82
N SER A 349 -13.45 8.08 -10.02
CA SER A 349 -12.18 8.31 -10.68
C SER A 349 -11.91 7.30 -11.80
N TYR A 350 -11.20 7.77 -12.82
CA TYR A 350 -10.70 6.99 -13.93
C TYR A 350 -9.21 7.23 -14.09
N LEU A 351 -8.44 6.14 -14.19
CA LEU A 351 -7.01 6.17 -14.47
C LEU A 351 -6.73 5.33 -15.71
N ARG A 352 -6.00 5.93 -16.68
CA ARG A 352 -5.37 5.21 -17.78
C ARG A 352 -3.86 5.39 -17.67
N GLN A 353 -3.15 4.28 -17.62
CA GLN A 353 -1.68 4.23 -17.63
C GLN A 353 -1.23 3.28 -18.73
N GLU A 354 -0.28 3.72 -19.54
CA GLU A 354 0.34 2.89 -20.56
C GLU A 354 1.74 2.46 -20.15
N GLY A 355 2.15 1.26 -20.55
CA GLY A 355 3.49 0.74 -20.32
C GLY A 355 4.55 1.40 -21.20
N MET A 356 5.80 1.06 -20.94
CA MET A 356 6.96 1.68 -21.56
C MET A 356 7.46 0.97 -22.82
N TRP A 357 6.74 -0.03 -23.35
CA TRP A 357 7.14 -0.73 -24.58
C TRP A 357 7.15 0.20 -25.78
N ASN A 358 8.15 0.06 -26.64
CA ASN A 358 8.19 0.76 -27.90
C ASN A 358 7.00 0.36 -28.78
N SER A 359 6.34 1.34 -29.39
CA SER A 359 5.13 1.13 -30.20
C SER A 359 5.36 0.27 -31.43
N GLU A 360 6.55 0.27 -32.00
CA GLU A 360 6.90 -0.60 -33.11
C GLU A 360 6.91 -2.08 -32.72
N GLY A 361 7.41 -2.38 -31.49
CA GLY A 361 7.41 -3.73 -30.93
C GLY A 361 6.05 -4.26 -30.49
N THR A 362 5.03 -3.40 -30.39
CA THR A 362 3.71 -3.80 -29.89
C THR A 362 2.63 -3.96 -30.96
N LYS A 363 2.89 -3.57 -32.20
CA LYS A 363 1.93 -3.54 -33.30
C LYS A 363 2.29 -4.52 -34.41
N PHE A 364 2.36 -5.80 -34.11
CA PHE A 364 2.62 -6.84 -35.13
C PHE A 364 1.37 -7.28 -35.89
N ASN A 365 0.20 -6.87 -35.41
CA ASN A 365 -1.07 -7.23 -36.01
C ASN A 365 -2.12 -6.16 -35.72
N ASP A 366 -2.93 -5.76 -36.67
CA ASP A 366 -4.01 -4.79 -36.50
C ASP A 366 -5.13 -5.26 -35.55
N ARG A 367 -5.16 -6.55 -35.22
CA ARG A 367 -6.21 -7.16 -34.37
C ARG A 367 -5.94 -7.08 -32.90
N PHE A 368 -4.70 -6.94 -32.43
CA PHE A 368 -4.34 -6.86 -31.01
C PHE A 368 -3.04 -6.09 -30.79
N THR A 369 -2.80 -5.72 -29.55
CA THR A 369 -1.56 -5.08 -29.13
C THR A 369 -0.98 -5.80 -27.93
N THR A 370 0.33 -5.93 -27.88
CA THR A 370 1.09 -6.41 -26.72
C THR A 370 1.51 -5.26 -25.78
N GLN A 371 1.04 -4.02 -26.04
CA GLN A 371 1.30 -2.89 -25.16
C GLN A 371 0.67 -3.14 -23.78
N HIS A 372 1.45 -2.90 -22.73
CA HIS A 372 0.95 -2.97 -21.38
C HIS A 372 0.06 -1.76 -21.08
N THR A 373 -1.18 -1.96 -20.68
CA THR A 373 -2.11 -0.89 -20.34
C THR A 373 -2.93 -1.23 -19.11
N LEU A 374 -3.16 -0.22 -18.27
CA LEU A 374 -4.10 -0.24 -17.16
C LEU A 374 -5.22 0.75 -17.42
N ASN A 375 -6.46 0.28 -17.36
CA ASN A 375 -7.63 1.13 -17.20
C ASN A 375 -8.29 0.79 -15.86
N ARG A 376 -8.43 1.79 -15.00
CA ARG A 376 -8.97 1.64 -13.64
C ARG A 376 -10.14 2.59 -13.43
N TRP A 377 -11.22 2.08 -12.89
CA TRP A 377 -12.36 2.84 -12.45
C TRP A 377 -12.56 2.64 -10.96
N ASN A 378 -12.70 3.73 -10.21
CA ASN A 378 -13.04 3.71 -8.79
C ASN A 378 -14.34 4.49 -8.58
N LEU A 379 -15.19 3.95 -7.73
CA LEU A 379 -16.38 4.61 -7.21
C LEU A 379 -16.37 4.52 -5.70
N ARG A 380 -16.66 5.63 -5.03
CA ARG A 380 -16.91 5.66 -3.59
C ARG A 380 -18.12 6.51 -3.27
N SER A 381 -18.94 6.06 -2.35
CA SER A 381 -20.08 6.80 -1.81
C SER A 381 -20.15 6.61 -0.30
N ASN A 382 -20.09 7.69 0.45
CA ASN A 382 -20.29 7.73 1.89
C ASN A 382 -21.56 8.53 2.18
N LEU A 383 -22.49 7.91 2.87
CA LEU A 383 -23.79 8.49 3.23
C LEU A 383 -23.97 8.39 4.74
N ASP A 384 -24.16 9.52 5.39
CA ASP A 384 -24.48 9.60 6.82
C ASP A 384 -25.90 10.15 7.00
N ILE A 385 -26.73 9.44 7.77
CA ILE A 385 -28.14 9.80 8.03
C ILE A 385 -28.34 9.89 9.54
N ASN A 386 -28.73 11.06 10.01
CA ASN A 386 -29.23 11.25 11.36
C ASN A 386 -30.75 10.90 11.37
N VAL A 387 -31.06 9.67 11.77
CA VAL A 387 -32.43 9.17 11.85
C VAL A 387 -33.23 9.98 12.89
N ASN A 388 -32.57 10.23 14.01
CA ASN A 388 -33.07 11.15 15.06
C ASN A 388 -31.83 11.60 15.90
N LYS A 389 -32.04 12.38 16.95
CA LYS A 389 -30.99 12.91 17.82
C LYS A 389 -30.17 11.83 18.56
N TYR A 390 -30.65 10.59 18.60
CA TYR A 390 -29.98 9.48 19.30
C TYR A 390 -29.45 8.41 18.36
N LEU A 391 -29.81 8.43 17.07
CA LEU A 391 -29.46 7.37 16.14
C LEU A 391 -28.91 7.95 14.84
N ARG A 392 -27.66 7.63 14.53
CA ARG A 392 -27.00 7.89 13.25
C ARG A 392 -26.70 6.58 12.54
N VAL A 393 -26.99 6.55 11.25
CA VAL A 393 -26.68 5.42 10.35
C VAL A 393 -25.79 5.91 9.22
N GLY A 394 -24.64 5.29 9.06
CA GLY A 394 -23.72 5.52 7.95
C GLY A 394 -23.68 4.32 7.00
N LEU A 395 -23.67 4.59 5.70
CA LEU A 395 -23.50 3.57 4.66
C LEU A 395 -22.33 3.99 3.76
N ASP A 396 -21.26 3.20 3.77
CA ASP A 396 -20.12 3.41 2.92
C ASP A 396 -20.09 2.33 1.85
N LEU A 397 -20.07 2.73 0.58
CA LEU A 397 -20.00 1.85 -0.57
C LEU A 397 -18.78 2.22 -1.40
N GLY A 398 -18.08 1.23 -1.90
CA GLY A 398 -16.97 1.44 -2.81
C GLY A 398 -16.82 0.29 -3.80
N GLY A 399 -16.31 0.61 -4.96
CA GLY A 399 -16.03 -0.36 -6.00
C GLY A 399 -14.83 0.05 -6.83
N ARG A 400 -14.06 -0.94 -7.26
CA ARG A 400 -12.94 -0.76 -8.18
C ARG A 400 -12.97 -1.83 -9.26
N ILE A 401 -12.70 -1.42 -10.47
CA ILE A 401 -12.52 -2.29 -11.62
C ILE A 401 -11.19 -1.93 -12.27
N ASP A 402 -10.27 -2.89 -12.34
CA ASP A 402 -9.06 -2.80 -13.13
C ASP A 402 -9.19 -3.69 -14.36
N ASN A 403 -8.85 -3.15 -15.51
CA ASN A 403 -8.69 -3.88 -16.74
C ASN A 403 -7.23 -3.71 -17.20
N ILE A 404 -6.44 -4.76 -16.99
CA ILE A 404 -5.00 -4.77 -17.29
C ILE A 404 -4.84 -5.61 -18.56
N LEU A 405 -4.21 -5.05 -19.58
CA LEU A 405 -3.76 -5.74 -20.77
C LEU A 405 -2.24 -5.76 -20.76
N GLN A 406 -1.65 -6.92 -21.01
CA GLN A 406 -0.21 -7.10 -21.01
C GLN A 406 0.22 -8.20 -21.97
N PRO A 407 1.49 -8.28 -22.38
CA PRO A 407 2.03 -9.44 -23.07
C PRO A 407 2.01 -10.66 -22.13
N THR A 408 1.94 -11.87 -22.67
CA THR A 408 2.00 -13.11 -21.87
C THR A 408 3.42 -13.36 -21.33
N THR A 409 4.46 -12.84 -21.98
CA THR A 409 5.83 -12.86 -21.48
C THR A 409 5.98 -11.80 -20.41
N ARG A 410 6.56 -12.18 -19.29
CA ARG A 410 6.74 -11.25 -18.15
C ARG A 410 7.67 -10.11 -18.53
N VAL A 411 7.40 -8.93 -18.02
CA VAL A 411 8.27 -7.74 -18.20
C VAL A 411 9.68 -8.01 -17.71
N PHE A 412 9.83 -8.71 -16.59
CA PHE A 412 11.13 -9.11 -16.08
C PHE A 412 11.93 -9.96 -17.09
N ASP A 413 11.29 -10.97 -17.71
CA ASP A 413 11.96 -11.85 -18.69
C ASP A 413 12.34 -11.06 -19.94
N LEU A 414 11.46 -10.18 -20.43
CA LEU A 414 11.75 -9.31 -21.58
C LEU A 414 12.88 -8.31 -21.28
N THR A 415 12.97 -7.81 -20.06
CA THR A 415 14.01 -6.85 -19.67
C THR A 415 15.35 -7.56 -19.45
N THR A 416 15.35 -8.61 -18.62
CA THR A 416 16.60 -9.29 -18.23
C THR A 416 17.16 -10.13 -19.36
N PHE A 417 16.38 -11.07 -19.88
CA PHE A 417 16.86 -11.99 -20.93
C PHE A 417 16.77 -11.39 -22.32
N GLY A 418 15.83 -10.44 -22.53
CA GLY A 418 15.66 -9.77 -23.80
C GLY A 418 16.60 -8.58 -23.97
N ALA A 419 16.51 -7.57 -23.11
CA ALA A 419 17.23 -6.32 -23.32
C ALA A 419 18.64 -6.31 -22.68
N VAL A 420 18.84 -6.97 -21.54
CA VAL A 420 20.13 -6.96 -20.82
C VAL A 420 21.08 -8.05 -21.32
N GLU A 421 20.58 -9.28 -21.51
CA GLU A 421 21.42 -10.43 -21.92
C GLU A 421 21.47 -10.63 -23.44
N ALA A 422 20.63 -9.94 -24.22
CA ALA A 422 20.63 -10.05 -25.67
C ALA A 422 21.94 -9.53 -26.28
N ASP A 423 22.52 -10.32 -27.19
CA ASP A 423 23.79 -10.04 -27.84
C ASP A 423 23.69 -8.77 -28.71
N PRO A 424 24.39 -7.67 -28.38
CA PRO A 424 24.36 -6.45 -29.19
C PRO A 424 25.03 -6.60 -30.56
N MET A 425 25.76 -7.69 -30.79
CA MET A 425 26.36 -8.01 -32.10
C MET A 425 25.35 -8.58 -33.10
N ARG A 426 24.04 -8.58 -32.76
CA ARG A 426 22.97 -9.09 -33.61
C ARG A 426 22.04 -7.99 -34.07
N PRO A 427 21.47 -8.10 -35.29
CA PRO A 427 20.53 -7.14 -35.83
C PRO A 427 19.12 -7.33 -35.23
N VAL A 428 18.30 -6.28 -35.25
CA VAL A 428 16.87 -6.35 -34.96
C VAL A 428 16.11 -6.98 -36.13
N TYR A 429 16.48 -6.56 -37.33
CA TYR A 429 15.85 -6.99 -38.59
C TYR A 429 16.88 -7.56 -39.58
N CYS A 430 16.45 -8.49 -40.38
CA CYS A 430 17.18 -8.91 -41.56
C CYS A 430 17.23 -7.79 -42.62
N PRO A 431 18.18 -7.84 -43.59
CA PRO A 431 18.24 -6.85 -44.64
C PRO A 431 16.96 -6.74 -45.53
N ASN A 432 16.15 -7.78 -45.59
CA ASN A 432 14.84 -7.79 -46.27
C ASN A 432 13.72 -7.16 -45.44
N GLY A 433 13.99 -6.65 -44.21
CA GLY A 433 13.00 -6.02 -43.34
C GLY A 433 12.28 -6.96 -42.38
N GLU A 434 12.51 -8.27 -42.46
CA GLU A 434 11.90 -9.26 -41.58
C GLU A 434 12.62 -9.31 -40.24
N LEU A 435 11.92 -9.71 -39.16
CA LEU A 435 12.52 -9.86 -37.86
C LEU A 435 13.64 -10.90 -37.87
N TYR A 436 14.78 -10.54 -37.26
CA TYR A 436 15.89 -11.47 -37.13
C TYR A 436 15.76 -12.32 -35.89
N VAL A 437 15.73 -13.63 -36.02
CA VAL A 437 15.82 -14.61 -34.92
C VAL A 437 16.63 -15.80 -35.40
N ASP A 438 17.78 -16.06 -34.84
CA ASP A 438 18.45 -17.34 -35.01
C ASP A 438 17.96 -18.36 -33.97
N GLY A 439 18.28 -19.64 -34.17
CA GLY A 439 17.68 -20.72 -33.37
C GLY A 439 17.75 -20.60 -31.86
N SER A 440 18.74 -19.89 -31.34
CA SER A 440 19.02 -19.77 -29.89
C SER A 440 18.99 -18.33 -29.37
N ALA A 441 19.02 -17.32 -30.26
CA ALA A 441 19.11 -15.93 -29.83
C ALA A 441 17.73 -15.35 -29.51
N SER A 442 17.68 -14.65 -28.42
CA SER A 442 16.50 -13.84 -28.07
C SER A 442 16.55 -12.50 -28.81
N ASN A 443 15.54 -12.24 -29.63
CA ASN A 443 15.24 -10.90 -30.10
C ASN A 443 14.08 -10.37 -29.24
N PRO A 444 14.28 -9.34 -28.43
CA PRO A 444 13.24 -8.83 -27.52
C PRO A 444 11.98 -8.38 -28.23
N ILE A 445 12.13 -7.81 -29.43
CA ILE A 445 10.97 -7.38 -30.26
C ILE A 445 10.17 -8.58 -30.72
N TYR A 446 10.86 -9.65 -31.16
CA TYR A 446 10.17 -10.89 -31.50
C TYR A 446 9.46 -11.49 -30.26
N GLN A 447 10.14 -11.55 -29.11
CA GLN A 447 9.55 -12.06 -27.88
C GLN A 447 8.30 -11.27 -27.48
N LEU A 448 8.35 -9.96 -27.57
CA LEU A 448 7.21 -9.08 -27.29
C LEU A 448 6.06 -9.33 -28.27
N GLY A 449 6.36 -9.40 -29.59
CA GLY A 449 5.37 -9.59 -30.64
C GLY A 449 4.73 -10.98 -30.63
N SER A 450 5.52 -12.02 -30.33
CA SER A 450 5.06 -13.43 -30.31
C SER A 450 4.44 -13.86 -28.99
N SER A 451 4.47 -13.00 -27.96
CA SER A 451 3.96 -13.36 -26.64
C SER A 451 2.45 -13.48 -26.57
N GLY A 452 1.72 -12.91 -27.55
CA GLY A 452 0.26 -12.79 -27.45
C GLY A 452 -0.18 -11.78 -26.41
N GLN A 453 -1.37 -11.94 -25.89
CA GLN A 453 -1.91 -11.00 -24.91
C GLN A 453 -2.55 -11.72 -23.70
N GLU A 454 -2.38 -11.13 -22.56
CA GLU A 454 -3.06 -11.51 -21.34
C GLU A 454 -3.92 -10.34 -20.87
N ARG A 455 -5.16 -10.61 -20.54
CA ARG A 455 -6.08 -9.64 -19.97
C ARG A 455 -6.47 -10.07 -18.56
N ASN A 456 -6.13 -9.24 -17.56
CA ASN A 456 -6.52 -9.42 -16.19
C ASN A 456 -7.61 -8.40 -15.83
N ARG A 457 -8.77 -8.92 -15.42
CA ARG A 457 -9.86 -8.11 -14.87
C ARG A 457 -9.94 -8.37 -13.38
N ARG A 458 -9.68 -7.32 -12.59
CA ARG A 458 -9.83 -7.34 -11.13
C ARG A 458 -11.05 -6.52 -10.77
N ARG A 459 -11.92 -7.07 -9.97
CA ARG A 459 -13.11 -6.37 -9.48
C ARG A 459 -13.16 -6.46 -7.99
N GLN A 460 -13.46 -5.35 -7.36
CA GLN A 460 -13.62 -5.26 -5.93
C GLN A 460 -14.85 -4.45 -5.58
N LEU A 461 -15.58 -4.96 -4.62
CA LEU A 461 -16.68 -4.29 -3.96
C LEU A 461 -16.41 -4.29 -2.47
N TYR A 462 -16.65 -3.17 -1.81
CA TYR A 462 -16.65 -3.06 -0.37
C TYR A 462 -17.83 -2.25 0.11
N SER A 463 -18.41 -2.70 1.22
CA SER A 463 -19.54 -2.04 1.85
C SER A 463 -19.40 -2.04 3.36
N THR A 464 -19.83 -0.96 4.00
CA THR A 464 -19.83 -0.85 5.47
C THR A 464 -21.10 -0.17 5.91
N LEU A 465 -21.80 -0.79 6.85
CA LEU A 465 -22.89 -0.23 7.60
C LEU A 465 -22.39 0.16 8.99
N ASN A 466 -22.50 1.44 9.34
CA ASN A 466 -22.19 1.98 10.65
C ASN A 466 -23.50 2.41 11.33
N VAL A 467 -23.73 1.94 12.54
CA VAL A 467 -24.88 2.37 13.35
C VAL A 467 -24.36 2.89 14.68
N ASN A 468 -24.56 4.18 14.93
CA ASN A 468 -24.16 4.84 16.15
C ASN A 468 -25.39 5.23 16.95
N GLY A 469 -25.44 4.80 18.20
CA GLY A 469 -26.51 5.13 19.13
C GLY A 469 -25.99 5.98 20.29
N ASP A 470 -26.60 7.14 20.51
CA ASP A 470 -26.36 7.95 21.71
C ASP A 470 -27.24 7.42 22.85
N LEU A 471 -26.60 6.96 23.91
CA LEU A 471 -27.22 6.42 25.11
C LEU A 471 -27.20 7.45 26.26
N SER A 472 -27.03 8.73 25.96
CA SER A 472 -27.06 9.84 26.92
C SER A 472 -28.34 9.88 27.79
N PRO A 473 -29.51 9.39 27.32
CA PRO A 473 -30.70 9.25 28.19
C PRO A 473 -30.49 8.25 29.35
N ILE A 474 -29.61 7.26 29.18
CA ILE A 474 -29.27 6.32 30.26
C ILE A 474 -28.18 6.93 31.14
N THR A 475 -27.10 7.40 30.53
CA THR A 475 -26.03 8.13 31.23
C THR A 475 -25.29 9.04 30.26
N LYS A 476 -25.08 10.33 30.66
CA LYS A 476 -24.40 11.31 29.80
C LYS A 476 -23.00 10.81 29.39
N GLY A 477 -22.72 10.89 28.11
CA GLY A 477 -21.46 10.48 27.52
C GLY A 477 -21.37 9.00 27.12
N LEU A 478 -22.42 8.20 27.35
CA LEU A 478 -22.47 6.81 26.88
C LEU A 478 -22.98 6.75 25.44
N SER A 479 -22.31 5.99 24.61
CA SER A 479 -22.73 5.67 23.23
C SER A 479 -22.48 4.21 22.89
N THR A 480 -23.15 3.74 21.84
CA THR A 480 -22.93 2.40 21.28
C THR A 480 -22.63 2.50 19.79
N ASN A 481 -21.84 1.56 19.27
CA ASN A 481 -21.50 1.52 17.87
C ASN A 481 -21.55 0.07 17.35
N LEU A 482 -22.22 -0.12 16.20
CA LEU A 482 -22.24 -1.35 15.44
C LEU A 482 -21.67 -1.09 14.05
N VAL A 483 -20.66 -1.84 13.64
CA VAL A 483 -20.07 -1.82 12.31
C VAL A 483 -20.20 -3.21 11.69
N ILE A 484 -20.77 -3.27 10.51
CA ILE A 484 -20.86 -4.50 9.71
C ILE A 484 -20.25 -4.18 8.34
N SER A 485 -19.28 -4.96 7.90
CA SER A 485 -18.74 -4.83 6.55
C SER A 485 -18.79 -6.12 5.78
N PHE A 486 -18.99 -5.99 4.48
CA PHE A 486 -18.88 -7.07 3.51
C PHE A 486 -18.06 -6.58 2.33
N ASP A 487 -16.96 -7.26 2.06
CA ASP A 487 -16.06 -6.97 0.95
C ASP A 487 -15.94 -8.19 0.06
N ALA A 488 -15.90 -8.01 -1.26
CA ALA A 488 -15.74 -9.08 -2.25
C ALA A 488 -14.69 -8.68 -3.29
N PHE A 489 -13.89 -9.63 -3.70
CA PHE A 489 -12.83 -9.47 -4.68
C PHE A 489 -12.79 -10.65 -5.63
N ASP A 490 -12.65 -10.39 -6.93
CA ASP A 490 -12.44 -11.43 -7.93
C ASP A 490 -11.39 -11.02 -8.98
N VAL A 491 -10.72 -12.02 -9.53
CA VAL A 491 -9.74 -11.87 -10.61
C VAL A 491 -10.04 -12.87 -11.71
N PHE A 492 -10.29 -12.36 -12.90
CA PHE A 492 -10.40 -13.14 -14.12
C PHE A 492 -9.22 -12.88 -15.03
N GLN A 493 -8.55 -13.92 -15.42
CA GLN A 493 -7.45 -13.88 -16.40
C GLN A 493 -7.90 -14.55 -17.71
N SER A 494 -7.64 -13.88 -18.82
CA SER A 494 -7.83 -14.43 -20.14
C SER A 494 -6.54 -14.32 -20.94
N THR A 495 -6.04 -15.44 -21.45
CA THR A 495 -4.77 -15.54 -22.15
C THR A 495 -5.00 -15.99 -23.58
N GLN A 496 -4.30 -15.35 -24.52
CA GLN A 496 -4.25 -15.68 -25.93
C GLN A 496 -2.80 -15.68 -26.37
N THR A 497 -2.40 -16.64 -27.16
CA THR A 497 -1.04 -16.74 -27.72
C THR A 497 -1.08 -16.55 -29.24
N ASN A 498 0.04 -16.12 -29.81
CA ASN A 498 0.21 -15.98 -31.26
C ASN A 498 1.64 -16.37 -31.67
N GLY A 499 1.93 -16.38 -32.96
CA GLY A 499 3.26 -16.48 -33.50
C GLY A 499 3.49 -15.37 -34.52
N VAL A 500 4.74 -14.93 -34.64
CA VAL A 500 5.20 -13.92 -35.61
C VAL A 500 6.24 -14.57 -36.50
N ASP A 501 6.23 -14.25 -37.81
CA ASP A 501 7.28 -14.69 -38.70
C ASP A 501 8.62 -14.09 -38.29
N ALA A 502 9.65 -14.93 -38.31
CA ALA A 502 11.02 -14.47 -38.10
C ALA A 502 11.99 -15.32 -38.94
N TYR A 503 13.05 -14.68 -39.31
CA TYR A 503 14.05 -15.24 -40.20
C TYR A 503 15.46 -15.11 -39.64
N SER A 504 16.36 -15.92 -40.08
CA SER A 504 17.80 -15.77 -39.90
C SER A 504 18.53 -15.66 -41.21
N TYR A 505 19.67 -15.06 -41.18
CA TYR A 505 20.65 -15.06 -42.26
C TYR A 505 22.07 -15.12 -41.68
N ASP A 506 22.99 -15.70 -42.43
CA ASP A 506 24.37 -15.77 -42.01
C ASP A 506 25.12 -14.47 -42.33
N PHE A 507 25.08 -13.50 -41.41
CA PHE A 507 25.80 -12.24 -41.57
C PHE A 507 27.32 -12.37 -41.35
N THR A 508 27.79 -13.54 -40.91
CA THR A 508 29.23 -13.83 -40.73
C THR A 508 29.89 -14.38 -41.99
N ASN A 509 29.09 -14.81 -42.94
CA ASN A 509 29.60 -15.38 -44.19
C ASN A 509 30.21 -14.30 -45.08
N MET A 510 31.54 -14.27 -45.13
CA MET A 510 32.30 -13.28 -45.90
C MET A 510 32.31 -13.55 -47.40
N ALA A 511 31.86 -14.73 -47.86
CA ALA A 511 31.73 -15.06 -49.28
C ALA A 511 30.56 -14.35 -49.96
N VAL A 512 29.58 -13.92 -49.23
CA VAL A 512 28.43 -13.12 -49.73
C VAL A 512 28.92 -11.70 -49.94
N THR A 513 28.89 -11.20 -51.17
CA THR A 513 29.40 -9.87 -51.54
C THR A 513 28.27 -8.88 -51.92
N ASP A 514 27.06 -9.35 -52.14
CA ASP A 514 25.85 -8.54 -52.38
C ASP A 514 24.75 -8.90 -51.40
N VAL A 515 24.00 -7.90 -50.94
CA VAL A 515 22.84 -8.08 -50.02
C VAL A 515 21.78 -9.01 -50.60
N LYS A 516 21.65 -9.07 -51.91
CA LYS A 516 20.67 -9.92 -52.60
C LYS A 516 21.02 -11.39 -52.54
N ASP A 517 22.29 -11.71 -52.30
CA ASP A 517 22.79 -13.08 -52.23
C ASP A 517 22.69 -13.69 -50.82
N PHE A 518 22.21 -12.95 -49.84
CA PHE A 518 21.89 -13.54 -48.54
C PHE A 518 20.73 -14.53 -48.66
N THR A 519 20.93 -15.70 -48.07
CA THR A 519 19.88 -16.72 -47.95
C THR A 519 19.16 -16.50 -46.63
N TYR A 520 17.83 -16.29 -46.70
CA TYR A 520 16.98 -16.11 -45.55
C TYR A 520 16.31 -17.44 -45.20
N THR A 521 16.51 -17.89 -43.96
CA THR A 521 15.87 -19.11 -43.44
C THR A 521 14.79 -18.72 -42.46
N GLN A 522 13.56 -19.13 -42.75
CA GLN A 522 12.44 -18.91 -41.80
C GLN A 522 12.66 -19.77 -40.56
N THR A 523 12.84 -19.13 -39.43
CA THR A 523 13.11 -19.78 -38.12
C THR A 523 11.84 -19.88 -37.29
N ARG A 524 10.90 -18.98 -37.50
CA ARG A 524 9.60 -18.93 -36.80
C ARG A 524 8.51 -18.66 -37.85
N LYS A 525 7.31 -19.22 -37.58
CA LYS A 525 6.15 -19.06 -38.45
C LYS A 525 5.03 -18.31 -37.75
N TYR A 526 4.36 -17.47 -38.46
CA TYR A 526 3.14 -16.82 -38.03
C TYR A 526 2.11 -17.86 -37.57
N GLN A 527 1.47 -17.55 -36.42
CA GLN A 527 0.33 -18.27 -35.87
C GLN A 527 -0.76 -17.27 -35.55
N GLU A 528 -1.97 -17.54 -35.93
CA GLU A 528 -3.10 -16.70 -35.59
C GLU A 528 -3.28 -16.67 -34.06
N LEU A 529 -3.81 -15.54 -33.58
CA LEU A 529 -4.15 -15.38 -32.16
C LEU A 529 -5.14 -16.47 -31.73
N THR A 530 -4.78 -17.25 -30.73
CA THR A 530 -5.63 -18.34 -30.25
C THR A 530 -6.94 -17.83 -29.65
N ASN A 531 -7.93 -18.70 -29.56
CA ASN A 531 -9.13 -18.40 -28.77
C ASN A 531 -8.75 -18.09 -27.32
N PRO A 532 -9.42 -17.13 -26.67
CA PRO A 532 -9.11 -16.78 -25.30
C PRO A 532 -9.38 -17.96 -24.35
N SER A 533 -8.35 -18.33 -23.60
CA SER A 533 -8.48 -19.23 -22.46
C SER A 533 -8.81 -18.36 -21.24
N ALA A 534 -9.99 -18.50 -20.66
CA ALA A 534 -10.43 -17.68 -19.54
C ALA A 534 -10.49 -18.52 -18.26
N ASN A 535 -9.82 -18.06 -17.20
CA ASN A 535 -9.79 -18.71 -15.90
C ASN A 535 -10.09 -17.71 -14.79
N GLU A 536 -10.88 -18.12 -13.81
CA GLU A 536 -10.95 -17.44 -12.52
C GLU A 536 -9.68 -17.78 -11.73
N ARG A 537 -8.89 -16.75 -11.38
CA ARG A 537 -7.61 -16.89 -10.66
C ARG A 537 -7.78 -16.76 -9.16
N ALA A 538 -8.62 -15.85 -8.73
CA ALA A 538 -8.89 -15.63 -7.33
C ALA A 538 -10.32 -15.15 -7.12
N ASN A 539 -10.90 -15.58 -6.02
CA ASN A 539 -12.20 -15.11 -5.55
C ASN A 539 -12.13 -15.10 -4.02
N SER A 540 -12.47 -13.99 -3.42
CA SER A 540 -12.49 -13.87 -1.96
C SER A 540 -13.64 -13.01 -1.50
N TRP A 541 -14.11 -13.27 -0.29
CA TRP A 541 -15.00 -12.36 0.42
C TRP A 541 -14.58 -12.27 1.89
N THR A 542 -14.87 -11.13 2.49
CA THR A 542 -14.54 -10.82 3.87
C THR A 542 -15.75 -10.24 4.57
N ILE A 543 -16.03 -10.71 5.77
CA ILE A 543 -17.04 -10.15 6.68
C ILE A 543 -16.35 -9.69 7.95
N ASN A 544 -16.60 -8.46 8.37
CA ASN A 544 -16.23 -7.95 9.67
C ASN A 544 -17.49 -7.52 10.41
N LEU A 545 -17.51 -7.80 11.72
CA LEU A 545 -18.51 -7.27 12.63
C LEU A 545 -17.82 -6.72 13.86
N ARG A 546 -18.17 -5.51 14.26
CA ARG A 546 -17.75 -4.90 15.52
C ARG A 546 -18.95 -4.32 16.22
N TYR A 547 -19.09 -4.64 17.51
CA TYR A 547 -20.12 -4.07 18.38
C TYR A 547 -19.53 -3.69 19.72
N GLY A 548 -19.87 -2.48 20.21
CA GLY A 548 -19.32 -2.02 21.46
C GLY A 548 -19.97 -0.76 22.02
N PHE A 549 -19.39 -0.34 23.12
CA PHE A 549 -19.80 0.84 23.87
C PHE A 549 -18.62 1.78 24.08
N ARG A 550 -18.89 3.09 24.10
CA ARG A 550 -17.94 4.13 24.48
C ARG A 550 -18.56 5.01 25.54
N TYR A 551 -17.77 5.39 26.52
CA TYR A 551 -18.10 6.36 27.54
C TYR A 551 -17.08 7.49 27.49
N ASP A 552 -17.52 8.69 27.18
CA ASP A 552 -16.71 9.89 27.03
C ASP A 552 -17.33 11.02 27.84
N ARG A 553 -16.64 11.43 28.94
CA ARG A 553 -17.19 12.43 29.83
C ARG A 553 -16.16 13.17 30.67
N THR A 554 -16.38 14.47 30.82
CA THR A 554 -15.60 15.36 31.70
C THR A 554 -16.33 15.63 33.01
N PHE A 555 -15.60 15.52 34.13
CA PHE A 555 -16.06 15.81 35.49
C PHE A 555 -15.11 16.84 36.13
N GLY A 556 -15.38 18.12 35.98
CA GLY A 556 -14.48 19.17 36.44
C GLY A 556 -13.11 19.05 35.77
N LYS A 557 -12.07 18.72 36.53
CA LYS A 557 -10.71 18.52 36.03
C LYS A 557 -10.42 17.10 35.53
N HIS A 558 -11.37 16.20 35.59
CA HIS A 558 -11.21 14.78 35.27
C HIS A 558 -11.96 14.48 33.95
N HIS A 559 -11.26 13.98 32.93
CA HIS A 559 -11.86 13.50 31.72
C HIS A 559 -11.57 12.00 31.56
N ILE A 560 -12.60 11.22 31.22
CA ILE A 560 -12.53 9.78 31.02
C ILE A 560 -13.10 9.47 29.63
N ASP A 561 -12.31 8.83 28.78
CA ASP A 561 -12.72 8.22 27.52
C ASP A 561 -12.42 6.73 27.59
N ALA A 562 -13.43 5.89 27.60
CA ALA A 562 -13.30 4.44 27.70
C ALA A 562 -14.16 3.76 26.65
N ASN A 563 -13.63 2.72 26.03
CA ASN A 563 -14.37 1.89 25.07
C ASN A 563 -14.19 0.40 25.38
N ALA A 564 -15.24 -0.38 25.07
CA ALA A 564 -15.22 -1.83 25.14
C ALA A 564 -16.01 -2.40 23.97
N PHE A 565 -15.42 -3.33 23.21
CA PHE A 565 -16.06 -3.89 22.03
C PHE A 565 -15.61 -5.31 21.73
N VAL A 566 -16.46 -6.02 21.01
CA VAL A 566 -16.17 -7.33 20.40
C VAL A 566 -16.01 -7.14 18.91
N ARG A 567 -15.04 -7.82 18.31
CA ARG A 567 -14.79 -7.83 16.88
C ARG A 567 -14.65 -9.24 16.37
N THR A 568 -15.31 -9.53 15.25
CA THR A 568 -15.12 -10.78 14.49
C THR A 568 -14.65 -10.46 13.08
N TYR A 569 -13.87 -11.35 12.53
CA TYR A 569 -13.39 -11.29 11.16
C TYR A 569 -13.48 -12.69 10.56
N GLN A 570 -13.97 -12.76 9.34
CA GLN A 570 -13.93 -13.97 8.54
C GLN A 570 -13.61 -13.59 7.11
N GLN A 571 -12.52 -14.12 6.58
CA GLN A 571 -12.16 -14.06 5.17
C GLN A 571 -12.22 -15.46 4.59
N ARG A 572 -12.80 -15.60 3.41
CA ARG A 572 -12.76 -16.83 2.62
C ARG A 572 -12.01 -16.55 1.34
N LEU A 573 -10.93 -17.29 1.14
CA LEU A 573 -10.12 -17.25 -0.07
C LEU A 573 -10.43 -18.50 -0.89
N ASN A 574 -10.75 -18.32 -2.16
CA ASN A 574 -10.79 -19.37 -3.16
C ASN A 574 -9.68 -19.05 -4.17
N VAL A 575 -8.49 -19.59 -3.93
CA VAL A 575 -7.38 -19.53 -4.86
C VAL A 575 -7.39 -20.83 -5.65
N ARG A 576 -7.72 -20.75 -6.92
CA ARG A 576 -7.52 -21.85 -7.85
C ARG A 576 -6.04 -21.88 -8.23
N GLU A 577 -5.25 -22.65 -7.53
CA GLU A 577 -3.94 -23.05 -8.04
C GLU A 577 -4.13 -23.90 -9.29
N ALA A 578 -3.36 -23.60 -10.33
CA ALA A 578 -3.56 -24.09 -11.69
C ALA A 578 -3.49 -25.62 -11.88
N ASN A 579 -3.23 -26.39 -10.85
CA ASN A 579 -3.02 -27.86 -10.95
C ASN A 579 -3.58 -28.69 -9.79
N THR A 580 -4.40 -28.14 -8.91
CA THR A 580 -5.04 -28.95 -7.86
C THR A 580 -6.55 -28.83 -7.99
N ASP A 581 -7.20 -29.89 -8.43
CA ASP A 581 -8.67 -30.07 -8.46
C ASP A 581 -9.33 -30.03 -7.06
N ASN A 582 -8.56 -29.85 -6.02
CA ASN A 582 -9.00 -29.67 -4.65
C ASN A 582 -9.10 -28.16 -4.36
N GLY A 583 -10.23 -27.56 -4.71
CA GLY A 583 -10.62 -26.24 -4.22
C GLY A 583 -10.69 -26.23 -2.70
N MET A 584 -9.54 -26.17 -2.04
CA MET A 584 -9.46 -26.00 -0.59
C MET A 584 -9.87 -24.57 -0.26
N TYR A 585 -11.12 -24.41 0.17
CA TYR A 585 -11.60 -23.14 0.73
C TYR A 585 -10.86 -22.86 2.02
N SER A 586 -9.86 -21.99 1.95
CA SER A 586 -9.16 -21.50 3.13
C SER A 586 -9.98 -20.36 3.75
N SER A 587 -10.35 -20.49 5.02
CA SER A 587 -10.99 -19.41 5.77
C SER A 587 -10.04 -18.94 6.86
N ASP A 588 -9.75 -17.63 6.92
CA ASP A 588 -9.09 -17.02 8.08
C ASP A 588 -10.15 -16.40 8.98
N ARG A 589 -10.10 -16.73 10.27
CA ARG A 589 -11.11 -16.30 11.25
C ARG A 589 -10.46 -15.87 12.54
N TYR A 590 -10.92 -14.76 13.07
CA TYR A 590 -10.57 -14.37 14.43
C TYR A 590 -11.74 -13.75 15.20
N LEU A 591 -11.65 -13.85 16.51
CA LEU A 591 -12.54 -13.20 17.47
C LEU A 591 -11.69 -12.44 18.49
N SER A 592 -12.09 -11.22 18.81
CA SER A 592 -11.40 -10.42 19.83
C SER A 592 -12.39 -9.71 20.76
N TRP A 593 -11.98 -9.63 22.04
CA TRP A 593 -12.56 -8.84 23.09
C TRP A 593 -11.61 -7.71 23.42
N ASN A 594 -12.06 -6.47 23.31
CA ASN A 594 -11.19 -5.31 23.36
C ASN A 594 -11.71 -4.30 24.37
N GLY A 595 -10.80 -3.64 25.08
CA GLY A 595 -11.10 -2.54 25.96
C GLY A 595 -9.95 -1.53 25.99
N ALA A 596 -10.28 -0.25 26.04
CA ALA A 596 -9.31 0.80 26.24
C ALA A 596 -9.90 1.90 27.12
N ALA A 597 -9.05 2.57 27.91
CA ALA A 597 -9.43 3.71 28.70
C ALA A 597 -8.31 4.75 28.70
N THR A 598 -8.69 6.01 28.55
CA THR A 598 -7.84 7.18 28.67
C THR A 598 -8.37 8.04 29.81
N TYR A 599 -7.51 8.39 30.73
CA TYR A 599 -7.80 9.33 31.80
C TYR A 599 -6.94 10.56 31.65
N ILE A 600 -7.57 11.74 31.69
CA ILE A 600 -6.89 13.03 31.59
C ILE A 600 -7.22 13.83 32.83
N PHE A 601 -6.17 14.31 33.54
CA PHE A 601 -6.30 15.17 34.69
C PHE A 601 -5.84 16.58 34.36
N ASP A 602 -6.74 17.54 34.51
CA ASP A 602 -6.50 18.99 34.41
C ASP A 602 -5.80 19.40 33.08
N ASN A 603 -6.09 18.68 32.00
CA ASN A 603 -5.44 18.80 30.67
C ASN A 603 -3.90 18.65 30.69
N ARG A 604 -3.31 18.18 31.78
CA ARG A 604 -1.86 18.10 32.00
C ARG A 604 -1.33 16.68 32.01
N TYR A 605 -2.00 15.78 32.72
CA TYR A 605 -1.54 14.41 32.89
C TYR A 605 -2.47 13.46 32.20
N VAL A 606 -1.93 12.64 31.32
CA VAL A 606 -2.68 11.65 30.53
C VAL A 606 -2.17 10.26 30.86
N ILE A 607 -3.06 9.34 31.15
CA ILE A 607 -2.76 7.92 31.28
C ILE A 607 -3.69 7.15 30.33
N ASN A 608 -3.12 6.25 29.55
CA ASN A 608 -3.86 5.40 28.62
C ASN A 608 -3.55 3.93 28.92
N GLY A 609 -4.58 3.09 28.86
CA GLY A 609 -4.45 1.64 28.94
C GLY A 609 -5.33 0.96 27.91
N SER A 610 -4.83 -0.08 27.26
CA SER A 610 -5.57 -0.89 26.29
C SER A 610 -5.31 -2.37 26.49
N ILE A 611 -6.31 -3.20 26.22
CA ILE A 611 -6.23 -4.65 26.31
C ILE A 611 -7.06 -5.30 25.21
N SER A 612 -6.53 -6.36 24.59
CA SER A 612 -7.20 -7.17 23.59
C SER A 612 -6.96 -8.65 23.89
N ARG A 613 -8.01 -9.42 24.11
CA ARG A 613 -7.96 -10.88 24.15
C ARG A 613 -8.43 -11.41 22.80
N MET A 614 -7.51 -12.00 22.02
CA MET A 614 -7.76 -12.36 20.64
C MET A 614 -7.41 -13.83 20.37
N GLY A 615 -8.21 -14.49 19.53
CA GLY A 615 -8.00 -15.87 19.13
C GLY A 615 -8.18 -16.08 17.64
N ASN A 616 -7.34 -16.97 17.06
CA ASN A 616 -7.34 -17.35 15.65
C ASN A 616 -7.22 -18.87 15.52
N ASP A 617 -7.90 -19.45 14.55
CA ASP A 617 -7.94 -20.90 14.32
C ASP A 617 -6.68 -21.48 13.64
N ASN A 618 -5.68 -20.65 13.32
CA ASN A 618 -4.36 -21.09 12.84
C ASN A 618 -3.53 -21.84 13.89
N PHE A 619 -3.94 -21.77 15.16
CA PHE A 619 -3.24 -22.39 16.27
C PHE A 619 -4.10 -23.46 16.94
N THR A 620 -3.44 -24.39 17.63
CA THR A 620 -4.13 -25.41 18.42
C THR A 620 -5.04 -24.78 19.48
N PRO A 621 -6.08 -25.45 19.99
CA PRO A 621 -6.96 -24.90 21.01
C PRO A 621 -6.24 -24.30 22.22
N ASP A 622 -5.11 -24.90 22.65
CA ASP A 622 -4.33 -24.47 23.80
C ASP A 622 -3.52 -23.18 23.51
N ASN A 623 -3.06 -22.98 22.27
CA ASN A 623 -2.25 -21.83 21.84
C ASN A 623 -3.08 -20.80 21.05
N ARG A 624 -4.38 -21.02 20.88
CA ARG A 624 -5.26 -20.21 20.03
C ARG A 624 -5.48 -18.80 20.54
N TRP A 625 -5.47 -18.60 21.86
CA TRP A 625 -5.80 -17.33 22.50
C TRP A 625 -4.59 -16.68 23.15
N ASP A 626 -4.35 -15.42 22.83
CA ASP A 626 -3.36 -14.59 23.55
C ASP A 626 -3.95 -13.25 23.97
N THR A 627 -3.28 -12.59 24.90
CA THR A 627 -3.64 -11.27 25.41
C THR A 627 -2.58 -10.26 25.03
N PHE A 628 -3.01 -9.24 24.33
CA PHE A 628 -2.22 -8.09 23.94
C PHE A 628 -2.63 -6.88 24.77
N TRP A 629 -1.70 -6.00 25.07
CA TRP A 629 -1.98 -4.87 25.94
C TRP A 629 -1.00 -3.73 25.70
N GLY A 630 -1.42 -2.52 26.05
CA GLY A 630 -0.61 -1.33 25.97
C GLY A 630 -0.90 -0.40 27.12
N VAL A 631 0.12 0.29 27.60
CA VAL A 631 0.02 1.39 28.55
C VAL A 631 0.82 2.57 28.07
N GLY A 632 0.31 3.76 28.30
CA GLY A 632 0.96 5.00 27.93
C GLY A 632 0.70 6.08 28.96
N ALA A 633 1.65 7.00 29.09
CA ALA A 633 1.52 8.20 29.89
C ALA A 633 2.04 9.40 29.10
N ALA A 634 1.40 10.56 29.29
CA ALA A 634 1.89 11.82 28.76
C ALA A 634 1.74 12.93 29.81
N TRP A 635 2.72 13.85 29.76
CA TRP A 635 2.71 15.10 30.54
C TRP A 635 2.73 16.27 29.56
N VAL A 636 1.63 17.02 29.54
CA VAL A 636 1.50 18.26 28.76
C VAL A 636 2.08 19.41 29.58
N ALA A 637 3.40 19.54 29.53
CA ALA A 637 4.16 20.49 30.36
C ALA A 637 3.80 21.95 30.08
N SER A 638 3.39 22.27 28.83
CA SER A 638 2.92 23.62 28.46
C SER A 638 1.68 24.08 29.23
N GLU A 639 0.90 23.16 29.81
CA GLU A 639 -0.27 23.51 30.62
C GLU A 639 0.09 23.79 32.10
N GLU A 640 1.31 23.58 32.49
CA GLU A 640 1.76 23.93 33.84
C GLU A 640 1.89 25.44 34.01
N SER A 641 1.48 25.96 35.14
CA SER A 641 1.46 27.41 35.43
C SER A 641 2.82 28.11 35.27
N PHE A 642 3.91 27.37 35.46
CA PHE A 642 5.28 27.90 35.34
C PHE A 642 5.82 27.87 33.90
N LEU A 643 5.20 27.10 32.98
CA LEU A 643 5.55 27.05 31.56
C LEU A 643 4.51 27.71 30.65
N ARG A 644 3.32 28.00 31.16
CA ARG A 644 2.21 28.57 30.40
C ARG A 644 2.57 29.95 29.88
N ASN A 645 2.83 30.02 28.56
CA ASN A 645 3.27 31.25 27.89
C ASN A 645 2.72 31.22 26.45
N GLU A 646 2.38 32.38 25.90
CA GLU A 646 1.90 32.57 24.54
C GLU A 646 2.86 32.04 23.47
N ASN A 647 4.14 31.90 23.77
CA ASN A 647 5.18 31.40 22.87
C ASN A 647 5.31 29.87 22.89
N ILE A 648 4.71 29.18 23.86
CA ILE A 648 4.77 27.72 24.04
C ILE A 648 3.36 27.16 23.88
N ASN A 649 2.97 26.85 22.63
CA ASN A 649 1.65 26.30 22.33
C ASN A 649 1.55 24.84 22.78
N LEU A 650 2.62 24.06 22.60
CA LEU A 650 2.70 22.69 23.08
C LEU A 650 4.13 22.36 23.51
N LEU A 651 4.24 21.73 24.66
CA LEU A 651 5.41 20.96 25.08
C LEU A 651 4.91 19.74 25.83
N LYS A 652 5.08 18.56 25.21
CA LYS A 652 4.52 17.31 25.73
C LYS A 652 5.58 16.22 25.74
N LEU A 653 5.78 15.60 26.89
CA LEU A 653 6.55 14.37 27.06
C LEU A 653 5.61 13.19 27.10
N ARG A 654 5.97 12.10 26.43
CA ARG A 654 5.17 10.87 26.41
C ARG A 654 6.05 9.62 26.46
N ALA A 655 5.50 8.58 27.06
CA ALA A 655 6.12 7.27 27.12
C ALA A 655 5.06 6.20 26.99
N SER A 656 5.38 5.13 26.27
CA SER A 656 4.48 4.00 26.10
C SER A 656 5.23 2.67 26.15
N TYR A 657 4.53 1.61 26.60
CA TYR A 657 5.00 0.25 26.56
C TYR A 657 3.85 -0.68 26.24
N GLY A 658 4.07 -1.69 25.37
CA GLY A 658 3.01 -2.58 24.97
C GLY A 658 3.49 -3.90 24.38
N LYS A 659 2.52 -4.82 24.26
CA LYS A 659 2.62 -6.13 23.64
C LYS A 659 1.62 -6.21 22.50
N ALA A 660 2.07 -6.43 21.28
CA ALA A 660 1.29 -6.73 20.09
C ALA A 660 1.73 -8.07 19.49
N GLY A 661 0.95 -8.64 18.60
CA GLY A 661 1.22 -9.96 18.02
C GLY A 661 1.12 -9.98 16.50
N MET A 662 1.56 -11.10 15.89
CA MET A 662 1.39 -11.43 14.49
C MET A 662 0.85 -12.85 14.35
N SER A 663 -0.24 -13.00 13.58
CA SER A 663 -0.89 -14.29 13.32
C SER A 663 -0.46 -14.95 12.02
N ASP A 664 0.10 -14.18 11.10
CA ASP A 664 0.59 -14.72 9.84
C ASP A 664 1.86 -15.51 10.09
N THR A 665 1.76 -16.83 9.93
CA THR A 665 2.87 -17.74 10.20
C THR A 665 3.84 -17.87 9.02
N GLY A 666 3.45 -17.43 7.81
CA GLY A 666 4.18 -17.70 6.58
C GLY A 666 4.28 -19.20 6.24
N ALA A 667 3.53 -20.03 6.97
CA ALA A 667 3.50 -21.50 6.81
C ALA A 667 2.15 -22.02 6.29
N GLY A 668 1.32 -21.11 5.75
CA GLY A 668 -0.04 -21.45 5.33
C GLY A 668 -1.04 -21.60 6.48
N ARG A 669 -2.18 -22.23 6.22
CA ARG A 669 -3.23 -22.45 7.22
C ARG A 669 -2.98 -23.75 7.97
N TYR A 670 -3.33 -23.73 9.27
CA TYR A 670 -3.25 -24.87 10.17
C TYR A 670 -1.85 -25.54 10.23
N PRO A 671 -0.77 -24.78 10.47
CA PRO A 671 0.59 -25.30 10.48
C PRO A 671 0.84 -26.35 11.58
N TYR A 672 -0.13 -26.56 12.45
CA TYR A 672 -0.10 -27.61 13.47
C TYR A 672 -0.58 -28.98 12.98
N GLN A 673 -1.11 -29.07 11.74
CA GLN A 673 -1.54 -30.31 11.12
C GLN A 673 -0.48 -30.79 10.12
N SER A 674 -0.22 -32.09 10.12
CA SER A 674 0.60 -32.72 9.09
C SER A 674 -0.11 -32.69 7.73
N THR A 675 0.66 -32.49 6.69
CA THR A 675 0.18 -32.52 5.31
C THR A 675 0.71 -33.73 4.57
N TYR A 676 -0.12 -34.30 3.70
CA TYR A 676 0.20 -35.46 2.89
C TYR A 676 0.09 -35.09 1.41
N SER A 677 1.05 -35.51 0.62
CA SER A 677 1.03 -35.31 -0.84
C SER A 677 1.18 -36.63 -1.58
N SER A 678 0.62 -36.71 -2.79
CA SER A 678 0.90 -37.81 -3.70
C SER A 678 2.37 -37.79 -4.08
N ASN A 679 3.09 -38.84 -3.81
CA ASN A 679 4.50 -38.99 -4.19
C ASN A 679 4.75 -40.39 -4.74
N GLY A 680 5.09 -40.39 -6.04
CA GLY A 680 5.36 -41.64 -6.75
C GLY A 680 4.16 -42.57 -6.74
N GLY A 681 4.45 -43.81 -6.70
CA GLY A 681 3.51 -44.92 -6.69
C GLY A 681 4.23 -46.21 -7.00
N TYR A 682 3.52 -47.30 -6.99
CA TYR A 682 4.08 -48.59 -7.32
C TYR A 682 3.26 -49.25 -8.44
N GLY A 683 3.99 -49.78 -9.43
CA GLY A 683 3.38 -50.52 -10.52
C GLY A 683 3.23 -52.00 -10.14
N PHE A 684 1.99 -52.51 -10.17
CA PHE A 684 1.69 -53.89 -9.96
C PHE A 684 1.37 -54.60 -11.28
N GLY A 685 1.64 -55.87 -11.32
CA GLY A 685 1.43 -56.71 -12.49
C GLY A 685 2.59 -56.74 -13.46
N GLU A 686 2.45 -57.52 -14.51
CA GLU A 686 3.45 -57.64 -15.59
C GLU A 686 3.58 -56.28 -16.29
N ASN A 687 4.82 -55.80 -16.42
CA ASN A 687 5.14 -54.50 -17.02
C ASN A 687 4.54 -53.27 -16.28
N SER A 688 4.29 -53.37 -14.97
CA SER A 688 3.67 -52.26 -14.19
C SER A 688 2.31 -51.80 -14.73
N ALA A 689 1.51 -52.76 -15.21
CA ALA A 689 0.23 -52.49 -15.88
C ALA A 689 -0.80 -51.77 -14.99
N THR A 690 -0.67 -51.88 -13.68
CA THR A 690 -1.51 -51.17 -12.72
C THR A 690 -0.67 -50.32 -11.83
N TRP A 691 -0.79 -48.96 -12.02
CA TRP A 691 -0.12 -48.00 -11.19
C TRP A 691 -1.00 -47.62 -9.99
N ILE A 692 -0.48 -47.79 -8.78
CA ILE A 692 -1.16 -47.36 -7.55
C ILE A 692 -0.38 -46.17 -6.99
N PRO A 693 -1.03 -44.96 -6.91
CA PRO A 693 -0.37 -43.78 -6.38
C PRO A 693 -0.02 -43.98 -4.90
N GLY A 694 1.16 -43.58 -4.53
CA GLY A 694 1.63 -43.50 -3.15
C GLY A 694 1.36 -42.16 -2.52
N TYR A 695 1.26 -42.12 -1.19
CA TYR A 695 1.20 -40.89 -0.39
C TYR A 695 2.30 -40.87 0.64
N ILE A 696 2.92 -39.72 0.81
CA ILE A 696 3.90 -39.50 1.88
C ILE A 696 3.45 -38.32 2.74
N GLU A 697 3.86 -38.29 3.99
CA GLU A 697 3.80 -37.10 4.82
C GLU A 697 4.77 -36.06 4.23
N SER A 698 4.20 -35.00 3.65
CA SER A 698 5.00 -33.97 2.97
C SER A 698 5.55 -32.94 3.96
N ALA A 699 4.82 -32.71 5.05
CA ALA A 699 5.29 -31.89 6.16
C ALA A 699 4.66 -32.36 7.47
N ALA A 700 5.49 -32.56 8.48
CA ALA A 700 5.00 -32.83 9.85
C ALA A 700 4.48 -31.55 10.49
N GLY A 701 3.26 -31.57 11.02
CA GLY A 701 2.68 -30.42 11.71
C GLY A 701 3.35 -30.13 13.05
N ASN A 702 3.35 -28.88 13.49
CA ASN A 702 3.88 -28.49 14.79
C ASN A 702 2.78 -27.93 15.71
N PRO A 703 2.26 -28.74 16.65
CA PRO A 703 1.20 -28.32 17.57
C PRO A 703 1.65 -27.30 18.60
N ASN A 704 2.96 -27.09 18.79
CA ASN A 704 3.54 -26.17 19.76
C ASN A 704 3.71 -24.74 19.23
N ASN A 705 3.37 -24.49 17.98
CA ASN A 705 3.47 -23.15 17.38
C ASN A 705 2.68 -22.12 18.20
N LYS A 706 3.32 -20.97 18.40
CA LYS A 706 2.80 -19.82 19.17
C LYS A 706 2.75 -18.58 18.29
N TRP A 707 2.12 -17.55 18.80
CA TRP A 707 2.08 -16.22 18.23
C TRP A 707 3.48 -15.59 18.20
N GLU A 708 3.81 -14.96 17.11
CA GLU A 708 4.94 -14.03 17.08
C GLU A 708 4.57 -12.80 17.93
N ILE A 709 5.41 -12.43 18.88
CA ILE A 709 5.17 -11.39 19.87
C ILE A 709 6.16 -10.24 19.69
N SER A 710 5.62 -9.03 19.61
CA SER A 710 6.35 -7.77 19.67
C SER A 710 6.11 -7.10 21.02
N LYS A 711 7.18 -6.81 21.77
CA LYS A 711 7.16 -5.94 22.95
C LYS A 711 7.97 -4.70 22.63
N MET A 712 7.37 -3.52 22.80
CA MET A 712 8.01 -2.26 22.41
C MET A 712 7.86 -1.20 23.50
N VAL A 713 8.95 -0.50 23.78
CA VAL A 713 8.98 0.74 24.54
C VAL A 713 9.21 1.91 23.59
N ASN A 714 8.50 3.01 23.79
CA ASN A 714 8.67 4.25 23.06
C ASN A 714 8.68 5.44 24.03
N VAL A 715 9.56 6.39 23.79
CA VAL A 715 9.62 7.67 24.53
C VAL A 715 9.61 8.78 23.48
N GLY A 716 8.78 9.80 23.67
CA GLY A 716 8.62 10.87 22.71
C GLY A 716 8.50 12.24 23.35
N LEU A 717 8.83 13.25 22.57
CA LEU A 717 8.70 14.66 22.86
C LEU A 717 7.99 15.33 21.68
N ASP A 718 6.90 16.06 21.95
CA ASP A 718 6.20 16.86 20.94
C ASP A 718 6.27 18.33 21.38
N TRP A 719 6.48 19.22 20.38
CA TRP A 719 6.57 20.66 20.63
C TRP A 719 5.91 21.49 19.54
N ASP A 720 5.39 22.64 19.95
CA ASP A 720 4.91 23.72 19.09
C ASP A 720 5.22 25.05 19.78
N PHE A 721 6.00 25.87 19.10
CA PHE A 721 6.42 27.17 19.57
C PHE A 721 5.99 28.28 18.61
N TRP A 722 5.61 29.44 19.17
CA TRP A 722 5.28 30.65 18.44
C TRP A 722 4.18 30.46 17.38
N GLY A 723 3.14 29.65 17.69
CA GLY A 723 2.04 29.41 16.76
C GLY A 723 2.48 28.75 15.47
N LYS A 724 3.06 27.54 15.57
CA LYS A 724 3.63 26.73 14.45
C LYS A 724 4.82 27.35 13.75
N LYS A 725 5.45 28.42 14.26
CA LYS A 725 6.72 28.87 13.69
C LYS A 725 7.85 27.87 13.88
N LEU A 726 7.78 27.05 14.94
CA LEU A 726 8.67 25.89 15.10
C LEU A 726 7.90 24.77 15.79
N TYR A 727 7.63 23.71 15.07
CA TYR A 727 6.90 22.56 15.59
C TYR A 727 7.62 21.26 15.24
N GLY A 728 7.30 20.20 15.96
CA GLY A 728 7.86 18.89 15.64
C GLY A 728 7.58 17.82 16.67
N SER A 729 8.17 16.67 16.40
CA SER A 729 8.14 15.52 17.29
C SER A 729 9.45 14.74 17.22
N PHE A 730 9.85 14.18 18.33
CA PHE A 730 11.01 13.30 18.45
C PHE A 730 10.58 12.01 19.16
N ASP A 731 10.93 10.86 18.61
CA ASP A 731 10.66 9.54 19.17
C ASP A 731 11.93 8.69 19.23
N MET A 732 12.07 7.95 20.33
CA MET A 732 13.04 6.87 20.47
C MET A 732 12.29 5.60 20.83
N PHE A 733 12.66 4.50 20.17
CA PHE A 733 12.01 3.21 20.44
C PHE A 733 13.01 2.06 20.53
N LYS A 734 12.60 1.03 21.26
CA LYS A 734 13.25 -0.27 21.31
C LYS A 734 12.20 -1.37 21.33
N GLU A 735 12.38 -2.39 20.48
CA GLU A 735 11.49 -3.53 20.32
C GLU A 735 12.25 -4.82 20.54
N TRP A 736 11.60 -5.75 21.21
CA TRP A 736 12.01 -7.15 21.35
C TRP A 736 10.93 -8.02 20.71
N ARG A 737 11.32 -8.76 19.68
CA ARG A 737 10.44 -9.67 18.96
C ARG A 737 10.86 -11.09 19.25
N SER A 738 9.89 -11.94 19.60
CA SER A 738 10.10 -13.33 19.96
C SER A 738 9.08 -14.24 19.29
N ASP A 739 9.32 -15.55 19.40
CA ASP A 739 8.44 -16.59 18.87
C ASP A 739 8.20 -16.47 17.35
N ILE A 740 9.19 -15.95 16.61
CA ILE A 740 9.14 -15.83 15.15
C ILE A 740 9.25 -17.23 14.57
N LEU A 741 8.32 -17.59 13.68
CA LEU A 741 8.36 -18.88 13.00
C LEU A 741 9.49 -18.91 11.97
N VAL A 742 10.41 -19.83 12.18
CA VAL A 742 11.58 -20.08 11.32
C VAL A 742 11.71 -21.56 11.00
N ASP A 743 12.36 -21.86 9.90
CA ASP A 743 12.70 -23.23 9.54
C ASP A 743 13.76 -23.80 10.49
N ARG A 744 13.61 -25.05 10.89
CA ARG A 744 14.57 -25.79 11.72
C ARG A 744 15.60 -26.43 10.81
N THR A 745 16.69 -25.71 10.56
CA THR A 745 17.76 -26.15 9.66
C THR A 745 18.69 -27.17 10.27
N THR A 746 18.69 -27.32 11.61
CA THR A 746 19.50 -28.29 12.34
C THR A 746 18.85 -29.67 12.43
N ASN A 747 17.63 -29.86 11.95
CA ASN A 747 16.98 -31.15 11.91
C ASN A 747 17.71 -32.11 10.95
N PRO A 748 17.98 -33.36 11.36
CA PRO A 748 18.71 -34.30 10.51
C PRO A 748 17.92 -34.67 9.24
N ALA A 749 18.53 -34.49 8.07
CA ALA A 749 17.91 -34.82 6.78
C ALA A 749 17.57 -36.33 6.62
N ILE A 750 18.21 -37.19 7.41
CA ILE A 750 17.96 -38.64 7.40
C ILE A 750 16.52 -39.01 7.80
N LEU A 751 15.79 -38.11 8.45
CA LEU A 751 14.39 -38.31 8.81
C LEU A 751 13.46 -38.34 7.58
N GLY A 752 13.89 -37.83 6.43
CA GLY A 752 13.18 -37.90 5.14
C GLY A 752 11.87 -37.14 5.07
N ILE A 753 11.56 -36.32 6.10
CA ILE A 753 10.36 -35.50 6.17
C ILE A 753 10.71 -34.02 6.31
N THR A 754 9.87 -33.15 5.79
CA THR A 754 9.96 -31.70 6.03
C THR A 754 9.26 -31.38 7.35
N PHE A 755 9.93 -30.69 8.24
CA PHE A 755 9.35 -30.21 9.48
C PHE A 755 8.64 -28.89 9.26
N ALA A 756 7.49 -28.70 9.91
CA ALA A 756 6.86 -27.37 9.98
C ALA A 756 7.78 -26.40 10.71
N LYS A 757 7.64 -25.11 10.38
CA LYS A 757 8.34 -24.01 11.07
C LYS A 757 8.06 -24.06 12.57
N ASP A 758 9.04 -23.59 13.34
CA ASP A 758 8.97 -23.52 14.81
C ASP A 758 9.08 -22.07 15.31
N SER A 759 8.38 -21.76 16.40
CA SER A 759 8.38 -20.47 17.08
C SER A 759 9.68 -20.27 17.86
N TYR A 760 10.81 -20.06 17.16
CA TYR A 760 12.15 -20.05 17.73
C TYR A 760 12.89 -18.72 17.53
N GLY A 761 12.65 -18.02 16.42
CA GLY A 761 13.40 -16.83 16.04
C GLY A 761 13.18 -15.63 16.97
N LYS A 762 14.25 -14.86 17.23
CA LYS A 762 14.19 -13.60 18.00
C LYS A 762 14.96 -12.50 17.31
N VAL A 763 14.39 -11.28 17.32
CA VAL A 763 14.97 -10.07 16.73
C VAL A 763 14.83 -8.91 17.73
N GLU A 764 15.88 -8.13 17.86
CA GLU A 764 15.86 -6.85 18.56
C GLU A 764 15.95 -5.70 17.56
N SER A 765 15.10 -4.68 17.69
CA SER A 765 15.09 -3.49 16.83
C SER A 765 15.10 -2.22 17.69
N LYS A 766 15.77 -1.18 17.21
CA LYS A 766 15.80 0.14 17.85
C LYS A 766 15.94 1.24 16.81
N GLY A 767 15.50 2.44 17.16
CA GLY A 767 15.64 3.57 16.26
C GLY A 767 15.22 4.88 16.89
N LEU A 768 15.36 5.92 16.09
CA LEU A 768 14.92 7.27 16.41
C LEU A 768 14.21 7.88 15.19
N GLU A 769 13.28 8.77 15.48
CA GLU A 769 12.46 9.47 14.48
C GLU A 769 12.39 10.94 14.89
N LEU A 770 12.54 11.84 13.93
CA LEU A 770 12.45 13.29 14.13
C LEU A 770 11.61 13.88 13.00
N THR A 771 10.62 14.66 13.37
CA THR A 771 9.93 15.60 12.48
C THR A 771 10.19 17.00 13.00
N ILE A 772 10.63 17.90 12.14
CA ILE A 772 10.81 19.31 12.48
C ILE A 772 10.22 20.16 11.37
N GLY A 773 9.34 21.09 11.72
CA GLY A 773 8.67 21.97 10.80
C GLY A 773 8.80 23.43 11.20
N HIS A 774 8.85 24.29 10.19
CA HIS A 774 8.84 25.73 10.34
C HIS A 774 7.87 26.35 9.34
N THR A 775 6.88 27.09 9.85
CA THR A 775 5.93 27.83 9.01
C THR A 775 5.98 29.32 9.39
N ASN A 776 6.11 30.20 8.42
CA ASN A 776 6.12 31.63 8.69
C ASN A 776 5.54 32.42 7.50
N LYS A 777 5.21 33.68 7.76
CA LYS A 777 4.68 34.61 6.75
C LYS A 777 5.58 35.84 6.66
N ILE A 778 6.05 36.14 5.46
CA ILE A 778 6.84 37.33 5.15
C ILE A 778 6.02 38.19 4.17
N GLY A 779 5.47 39.30 4.68
CA GLY A 779 4.57 40.10 3.87
C GLY A 779 3.32 39.32 3.43
N LYS A 780 3.18 39.12 2.11
CA LYS A 780 2.06 38.36 1.51
C LYS A 780 2.40 36.89 1.24
N VAL A 781 3.64 36.48 1.45
CA VAL A 781 4.10 35.12 1.16
C VAL A 781 4.12 34.28 2.43
N THR A 782 3.37 33.20 2.43
CA THR A 782 3.46 32.17 3.47
C THR A 782 4.34 31.04 2.95
N TYR A 783 5.28 30.57 3.76
CA TYR A 783 6.14 29.45 3.45
C TYR A 783 6.16 28.44 4.61
N SER A 784 6.32 27.18 4.26
CA SER A 784 6.46 26.08 5.20
C SER A 784 7.60 25.17 4.75
N ILE A 785 8.44 24.77 5.70
CA ILE A 785 9.55 23.84 5.49
C ILE A 785 9.42 22.75 6.55
N GLU A 786 9.38 21.48 6.13
CA GLU A 786 9.35 20.34 7.04
C GLU A 786 10.45 19.35 6.69
N GLY A 787 11.15 18.87 7.71
CA GLY A 787 12.19 17.86 7.60
C GLY A 787 11.79 16.61 8.39
N LEU A 788 11.94 15.44 7.77
CA LEU A 788 11.67 14.13 8.34
C LEU A 788 12.95 13.32 8.38
N LEU A 789 13.28 12.76 9.55
CA LEU A 789 14.40 11.84 9.74
C LEU A 789 13.92 10.58 10.43
N SER A 790 14.24 9.44 9.86
CA SER A 790 14.00 8.12 10.47
C SER A 790 15.25 7.28 10.36
N TRP A 791 15.76 6.84 11.51
CA TRP A 791 16.86 5.90 11.58
C TRP A 791 16.44 4.69 12.40
N ASN A 792 16.65 3.51 11.87
CA ASN A 792 16.38 2.26 12.57
C ASN A 792 17.42 1.20 12.24
N THR A 793 17.59 0.26 13.17
CA THR A 793 18.45 -0.89 13.01
C THR A 793 17.82 -2.09 13.70
N ASN A 794 18.10 -3.28 13.19
CA ASN A 794 17.69 -4.54 13.77
C ASN A 794 18.87 -5.47 13.98
N LYS A 795 18.70 -6.50 14.81
CA LYS A 795 19.70 -7.53 15.05
C LYS A 795 18.99 -8.86 15.30
N ILE A 796 19.38 -9.89 14.59
CA ILE A 796 18.96 -11.26 14.87
C ILE A 796 19.64 -11.70 16.15
N THR A 797 18.87 -11.94 17.21
CA THR A 797 19.42 -12.37 18.50
C THR A 797 19.41 -13.88 18.67
N GLU A 798 18.47 -14.57 18.01
CA GLU A 798 18.35 -16.01 18.03
C GLU A 798 17.70 -16.53 16.75
N MET A 799 18.28 -17.56 16.14
CA MET A 799 17.78 -18.24 14.97
C MET A 799 18.37 -19.65 14.92
N ASP A 800 17.63 -20.60 14.35
CA ASP A 800 18.14 -21.96 14.16
C ASP A 800 19.05 -21.99 12.94
N GLU A 801 20.36 -22.06 13.16
CA GLU A 801 21.34 -22.16 12.09
C GLU A 801 22.45 -23.13 12.48
N PRO A 802 22.91 -23.99 11.54
CA PRO A 802 24.09 -24.83 11.78
C PRO A 802 25.30 -23.94 11.94
N GLU A 803 26.31 -24.43 12.67
CA GLU A 803 27.57 -23.70 12.80
C GLU A 803 28.21 -23.52 11.42
N PRO A 804 28.41 -22.29 10.94
CA PRO A 804 28.92 -22.05 9.62
C PRO A 804 30.42 -22.38 9.53
N ALA A 805 30.84 -22.83 8.37
CA ALA A 805 32.25 -23.11 8.10
C ALA A 805 33.16 -21.88 8.27
N VAL A 806 32.57 -20.67 8.04
CA VAL A 806 33.26 -19.39 8.19
C VAL A 806 32.33 -18.39 8.92
N GLU A 807 32.91 -17.61 9.83
CA GLU A 807 32.15 -16.72 10.73
C GLU A 807 31.27 -15.67 9.97
N TRP A 808 31.71 -15.23 8.80
CA TRP A 808 30.97 -14.27 8.02
C TRP A 808 29.64 -14.81 7.47
N GLN A 809 29.42 -16.11 7.38
CA GLN A 809 28.17 -16.73 6.99
C GLN A 809 27.14 -16.76 8.12
N ARG A 810 27.57 -16.56 9.38
CA ARG A 810 26.68 -16.53 10.54
C ARG A 810 25.66 -15.41 10.40
N LYS A 811 24.37 -15.74 10.54
CA LYS A 811 23.26 -14.78 10.50
C LYS A 811 22.92 -14.21 11.88
N THR A 812 23.00 -15.04 12.93
CA THR A 812 22.81 -14.62 14.31
C THR A 812 23.85 -13.56 14.69
N GLY A 813 23.39 -12.46 15.27
CA GLY A 813 24.23 -11.31 15.61
C GLY A 813 24.27 -10.22 14.56
N LYS A 814 23.83 -10.48 13.32
CA LYS A 814 23.77 -9.53 12.20
C LYS A 814 22.36 -8.95 12.02
N ARG A 815 22.24 -7.98 11.13
CA ARG A 815 20.94 -7.43 10.70
C ARG A 815 20.19 -8.43 9.82
N ILE A 816 18.89 -8.34 9.79
CA ILE A 816 18.08 -8.99 8.76
C ILE A 816 18.52 -8.37 7.41
N PHE A 817 18.96 -9.17 6.44
CA PHE A 817 19.55 -8.77 5.16
C PHE A 817 21.01 -8.24 5.18
N ASP A 818 21.67 -8.28 6.30
CA ASP A 818 23.09 -7.95 6.37
C ASP A 818 23.94 -9.22 6.19
N TYR A 819 23.73 -9.88 5.04
CA TYR A 819 24.47 -11.08 4.73
C TYR A 819 25.74 -10.71 3.96
N ALA A 820 26.88 -11.14 4.46
CA ALA A 820 28.13 -10.84 3.82
C ALA A 820 28.22 -11.47 2.42
N SER A 821 28.50 -10.65 1.52
CA SER A 821 29.06 -10.70 0.18
C SER A 821 28.72 -11.87 -0.78
N VAL A 822 29.17 -13.10 -0.59
CA VAL A 822 28.96 -14.16 -1.59
C VAL A 822 27.56 -14.77 -1.53
N SER A 823 27.00 -14.92 -0.34
CA SER A 823 25.62 -15.37 -0.20
C SER A 823 24.59 -14.29 -0.61
N SER A 824 24.96 -13.01 -0.59
CA SER A 824 24.07 -11.95 -1.09
C SER A 824 24.01 -11.89 -2.61
N LEU A 825 25.06 -12.29 -3.33
CA LEU A 825 25.00 -12.51 -4.77
C LEU A 825 24.08 -13.69 -5.12
N TYR A 826 24.19 -14.78 -4.37
CA TYR A 826 23.35 -15.97 -4.58
C TYR A 826 21.89 -15.72 -4.18
N GLU A 827 21.63 -14.96 -3.10
CA GLU A 827 20.29 -14.48 -2.75
C GLU A 827 19.74 -13.46 -3.76
N TRP A 828 20.61 -12.68 -4.38
CA TRP A 828 20.20 -11.77 -5.44
C TRP A 828 19.75 -12.54 -6.69
N GLU A 829 20.45 -13.58 -7.11
CA GLU A 829 20.00 -14.48 -8.19
C GLU A 829 18.66 -15.16 -7.85
N ASN A 830 18.50 -15.62 -6.61
CA ASN A 830 17.23 -16.23 -6.17
C ASN A 830 16.13 -15.21 -5.93
N ARG A 831 16.44 -13.95 -5.61
CA ARG A 831 15.45 -12.87 -5.47
C ARG A 831 15.03 -12.27 -6.79
N SER A 832 15.81 -12.39 -7.82
CA SER A 832 15.38 -12.06 -9.18
C SER A 832 14.16 -12.90 -9.59
N ALA A 833 14.04 -14.12 -9.06
CA ALA A 833 12.84 -14.95 -9.19
C ALA A 833 11.60 -14.43 -8.45
N ILE A 834 11.78 -13.47 -7.52
CA ILE A 834 10.68 -12.85 -6.74
C ILE A 834 10.31 -11.43 -7.29
N GLY A 835 10.95 -10.99 -8.37
CA GLY A 835 10.51 -9.81 -9.14
C GLY A 835 11.02 -8.45 -8.64
N GLY A 836 12.16 -8.36 -7.98
CA GLY A 836 12.67 -7.05 -7.57
C GLY A 836 14.19 -6.90 -7.64
N TRP A 837 14.63 -5.98 -8.48
CA TRP A 837 16.02 -5.51 -8.47
C TRP A 837 16.28 -4.71 -7.21
N ASN A 838 17.15 -5.19 -6.34
CA ASN A 838 17.64 -4.39 -5.21
C ASN A 838 18.92 -3.65 -5.62
N GLN A 839 18.80 -2.66 -6.51
CA GLN A 839 19.93 -1.82 -6.98
C GLN A 839 20.74 -1.22 -5.82
N TYR A 840 20.08 -0.93 -4.71
CA TYR A 840 20.74 -0.35 -3.54
C TYR A 840 21.81 -1.28 -2.93
N ARG A 841 21.62 -2.59 -2.97
CA ARG A 841 22.58 -3.57 -2.45
C ARG A 841 23.76 -3.80 -3.40
N PHE A 842 23.51 -3.75 -4.69
CA PHE A 842 24.58 -3.87 -5.69
C PHE A 842 25.55 -2.68 -5.59
N VAL A 843 25.01 -1.45 -5.44
CA VAL A 843 25.83 -0.24 -5.26
C VAL A 843 26.60 -0.29 -3.93
N GLN A 844 25.98 -0.77 -2.84
CA GLN A 844 26.64 -0.88 -1.54
C GLN A 844 27.72 -1.96 -1.55
N TRP A 845 27.50 -3.06 -2.27
CA TRP A 845 28.48 -4.12 -2.44
C TRP A 845 29.65 -3.66 -3.31
N ALA A 846 29.41 -2.96 -4.40
CA ALA A 846 30.44 -2.39 -5.25
C ALA A 846 31.23 -1.25 -4.58
N SER A 847 30.69 -0.60 -3.55
CA SER A 847 31.33 0.50 -2.82
C SER A 847 32.18 0.05 -1.63
N ASP A 848 32.11 -1.21 -1.20
CA ASP A 848 32.96 -1.73 -0.12
C ASP A 848 33.92 -2.82 -0.62
N PRO A 849 35.13 -2.42 -1.08
CA PRO A 849 36.12 -3.34 -1.63
C PRO A 849 36.68 -4.34 -0.61
N ASN A 850 36.43 -4.13 0.71
CA ASN A 850 36.90 -5.04 1.75
C ASN A 850 36.01 -6.29 1.91
N LEU A 851 34.82 -6.28 1.26
CA LEU A 851 33.93 -7.43 1.26
C LEU A 851 34.20 -8.44 0.15
N ILE A 852 35.14 -8.15 -0.75
CA ILE A 852 35.49 -8.99 -1.92
C ILE A 852 36.91 -9.52 -1.76
N SER A 853 37.09 -10.82 -1.89
CA SER A 853 38.44 -11.39 -1.96
C SER A 853 39.13 -10.91 -3.25
N THR A 854 40.48 -10.84 -3.23
CA THR A 854 41.27 -10.39 -4.38
C THR A 854 40.95 -11.17 -5.67
N SER A 855 40.68 -12.49 -5.54
CA SER A 855 40.23 -13.32 -6.66
C SER A 855 38.81 -13.01 -7.19
N GLN A 856 37.98 -12.32 -6.44
CA GLN A 856 36.64 -11.88 -6.84
C GLN A 856 36.67 -10.47 -7.43
N GLN A 857 37.62 -9.63 -7.01
CA GLN A 857 37.86 -8.31 -7.61
C GLN A 857 38.36 -8.42 -9.06
N ASP A 858 39.13 -9.46 -9.36
CA ASP A 858 39.64 -9.72 -10.73
C ASP A 858 38.55 -10.32 -11.66
N ALA A 859 37.47 -10.80 -11.13
CA ALA A 859 36.33 -11.39 -11.89
C ALA A 859 35.19 -10.39 -12.20
N ILE A 860 35.24 -9.20 -11.61
CA ILE A 860 34.30 -8.08 -11.87
C ILE A 860 34.99 -7.07 -12.79
#